data_377e1050300e4e2ce5026345858cc84d
#
_entry.id   377e1050300e4e2ce5026345858cc84d
#
_cell.length_a   1.000
_cell.length_b   1.000
_cell.length_c   1.000
_cell.angle_alpha   90.00
_cell.angle_beta   90.00
_cell.angle_gamma   90.00
#
_symmetry.space_group_name_H-M   'P 1'
#
loop_
_entity.id
_entity.type
_entity.pdbx_description
1 polymer ?
#
loop_
_entity_poly.entity_id
_entity_poly.type
_entity_poly.pdbx_seq_one_letter_code
_entity_poly.pdbx_strand_id
1 'polypeptide(L)'
;MFPIHKKLLFAFLILFSSFINAQDYSVYGKITDQNGEVLEAVTVIIPILKIGSTTNALGHFNLKDIPKGTWEMEIRLLGFKKIKIKIDKEKNLDLVLESISEALNGVVITGTMKELSRADSPIPIEVYTPKFFRANPTPSLFEGLQNINGVRPQINCNVCNTGDIHINGLEGPYTMVLIDGMPLVSGLSTVYGLNGIPQSLIERVEVVKGPASTLYGSEAVGGLINIITKRAQNSPSFSTDIFGTGWGELNIDLATKFSLGKKIQSLLGVNYFNYQTPIDNNNDNFTDLTLQNRISVFNKWDFQREGYKLFSVAGRYIYEDRWGGEMDWTKEKRGSTEIYGESIYTKRWELFGTYQLPMDEKFIFQFSANGHHQNSYYGDMLYDANQNISFAQLTWFKTLENHELLLGTSYRHTFYDDNTPATADAKNIDLNRPINTSLPGIFFLDEYTLNNQNKLLLGMRYDYNSTHGNIFTPRVNYKWNSIDKQNTLRLSVGNGYRVANIFTEDHAALTGAREVVFINKIKPETSWNGNLNYVKKLFIGDTYLGLDSSAFYTYFNNKIIPDYETDPNKIIYNNLEGFAVSKGVSLNIDLIFPNGLKLLAGVTAMDVYSVENNIRERQLFTEKLTATWNLGYTFKNLGINIDYTGNLYSPMRLPLLSDLDPRTEFSPWWSIQNLQITKRFGNEMEVYFGGKNLLNWTPDKGNPFIIARSEDPFDKNVTFDNNGQALATPDNPYGLTFDPTYVFGPNQGFRMFLGFRYQIL
;
A
#
# COMPACT_ATOMS: atom_id res chain seq x y z
N MET A 1 -92.35 24.06 33.84
CA MET A 1 -91.65 22.77 34.07
C MET A 1 -90.75 22.50 32.92
N PHE A 2 -89.52 22.91 33.01
CA PHE A 2 -88.51 22.73 31.94
C PHE A 2 -87.71 21.46 32.20
N PRO A 3 -87.40 20.65 31.18
CA PRO A 3 -86.82 19.33 31.38
C PRO A 3 -85.32 19.43 31.64
N ILE A 4 -84.94 19.13 32.86
CA ILE A 4 -83.55 19.03 33.37
C ILE A 4 -82.73 17.91 32.64
N HIS A 5 -83.46 16.98 31.98
CA HIS A 5 -82.78 15.82 31.32
C HIS A 5 -81.96 16.13 30.09
N LYS A 6 -82.17 17.22 29.35
CA LYS A 6 -81.35 17.60 28.18
C LYS A 6 -80.00 18.23 28.54
N LYS A 7 -79.90 18.89 29.69
CA LYS A 7 -78.65 19.49 30.16
C LYS A 7 -77.68 18.44 30.76
N LEU A 8 -78.18 17.36 31.35
CA LEU A 8 -77.37 16.26 31.87
C LEU A 8 -76.83 15.38 30.77
N LEU A 9 -77.56 15.16 29.67
CA LEU A 9 -77.06 14.39 28.52
C LEU A 9 -75.95 15.15 27.76
N PHE A 10 -76.02 16.47 27.71
CA PHE A 10 -74.98 17.29 27.05
C PHE A 10 -73.72 17.42 27.91
N ALA A 11 -73.89 17.47 29.25
CA ALA A 11 -72.75 17.44 30.19
C ALA A 11 -72.02 16.04 30.19
N PHE A 12 -72.78 14.95 30.00
CA PHE A 12 -72.23 13.60 29.93
C PHE A 12 -71.51 13.34 28.59
N LEU A 13 -71.93 13.93 27.46
CA LEU A 13 -71.29 13.90 26.19
C LEU A 13 -69.99 14.74 26.15
N ILE A 14 -69.92 15.85 26.92
CA ILE A 14 -68.70 16.66 27.03
C ILE A 14 -67.66 15.98 27.95
N LEU A 15 -68.08 15.22 28.94
CA LEU A 15 -67.17 14.46 29.82
C LEU A 15 -66.63 13.18 29.19
N PHE A 16 -67.31 12.65 28.16
CA PHE A 16 -66.78 11.47 27.42
C PHE A 16 -65.81 11.81 26.24
N SER A 17 -65.78 13.11 25.85
CA SER A 17 -64.84 13.57 24.81
C SER A 17 -63.45 13.89 25.34
N SER A 18 -63.18 13.76 26.65
CA SER A 18 -61.92 14.17 27.30
C SER A 18 -60.95 13.01 27.59
N PHE A 19 -61.22 11.75 27.15
CA PHE A 19 -60.36 10.60 27.42
C PHE A 19 -60.00 9.80 26.17
N ILE A 20 -59.68 10.50 25.09
CA ILE A 20 -58.83 9.86 24.08
C ILE A 20 -57.40 10.34 24.36
N ASN A 21 -56.79 9.83 25.41
CA ASN A 21 -55.35 9.84 25.57
C ASN A 21 -54.81 8.93 24.50
N ALA A 22 -54.43 9.49 23.37
CA ALA A 22 -53.56 8.83 22.42
C ALA A 22 -52.24 8.66 23.17
N GLN A 23 -52.01 7.49 23.72
CA GLN A 23 -50.77 7.16 24.42
C GLN A 23 -49.64 7.12 23.38
N ASP A 24 -48.82 8.18 23.36
CA ASP A 24 -47.61 8.23 22.51
C ASP A 24 -46.64 7.15 22.94
N TYR A 25 -45.81 6.68 22.00
CA TYR A 25 -44.80 5.66 22.27
C TYR A 25 -43.39 6.17 21.98
N SER A 26 -42.39 5.47 22.48
CA SER A 26 -40.99 5.80 22.27
C SER A 26 -40.27 4.66 21.52
N VAL A 27 -39.28 5.02 20.69
CA VAL A 27 -38.40 4.09 20.05
C VAL A 27 -36.96 4.45 20.41
N TYR A 28 -36.25 3.50 20.99
CA TYR A 28 -34.89 3.70 21.45
C TYR A 28 -34.00 2.51 21.01
N GLY A 29 -32.69 2.68 21.11
CA GLY A 29 -31.78 1.59 20.74
C GLY A 29 -30.35 2.04 20.60
N LYS A 30 -29.55 1.15 20.03
CA LYS A 30 -28.13 1.34 19.78
C LYS A 30 -27.83 1.17 18.30
N ILE A 31 -26.92 2.00 17.77
CA ILE A 31 -26.48 1.93 16.38
C ILE A 31 -24.98 1.68 16.35
N THR A 32 -24.58 0.64 15.62
CA THR A 32 -23.19 0.25 15.40
C THR A 32 -22.90 0.14 13.90
N ASP A 33 -21.64 0.05 13.54
CA ASP A 33 -21.22 -0.35 12.21
C ASP A 33 -21.13 -1.89 12.07
N GLN A 34 -20.68 -2.37 10.90
CA GLN A 34 -20.51 -3.80 10.62
C GLN A 34 -19.41 -4.47 11.45
N ASN A 35 -18.51 -3.70 12.06
CA ASN A 35 -17.42 -4.17 12.92
C ASN A 35 -17.85 -4.19 14.40
N GLY A 36 -19.07 -3.70 14.71
CA GLY A 36 -19.57 -3.57 16.07
C GLY A 36 -19.17 -2.27 16.78
N GLU A 37 -18.50 -1.34 16.07
CA GLU A 37 -18.16 -0.03 16.61
C GLU A 37 -19.40 0.84 16.74
N VAL A 38 -19.52 1.57 17.86
CA VAL A 38 -20.64 2.47 18.12
C VAL A 38 -20.58 3.70 17.23
N LEU A 39 -21.73 4.09 16.67
CA LEU A 39 -21.82 5.24 15.77
C LEU A 39 -22.46 6.43 16.48
N GLU A 40 -21.67 7.47 16.71
CA GLU A 40 -22.13 8.77 17.25
C GLU A 40 -22.71 9.67 16.14
N ALA A 41 -23.60 10.57 16.51
CA ALA A 41 -24.22 11.57 15.63
C ALA A 41 -25.03 10.98 14.46
N VAL A 42 -25.48 9.71 14.56
CA VAL A 42 -26.41 9.12 13.59
C VAL A 42 -27.75 9.82 13.73
N THR A 43 -28.25 10.41 12.66
CA THR A 43 -29.57 11.03 12.62
C THR A 43 -30.64 9.95 12.50
N VAL A 44 -31.56 9.90 13.46
CA VAL A 44 -32.75 9.04 13.47
C VAL A 44 -33.96 9.95 13.42
N ILE A 45 -34.77 9.89 12.37
CA ILE A 45 -35.87 10.82 12.13
C ILE A 45 -37.10 10.13 11.56
N ILE A 46 -38.29 10.57 11.95
CA ILE A 46 -39.56 10.31 11.28
C ILE A 46 -39.92 11.55 10.46
N PRO A 47 -39.64 11.60 9.16
CA PRO A 47 -39.67 12.82 8.36
C PRO A 47 -41.08 13.48 8.35
N ILE A 48 -42.12 12.66 8.26
CA ILE A 48 -43.50 13.13 8.17
C ILE A 48 -43.99 13.82 9.47
N LEU A 49 -43.44 13.38 10.62
CA LEU A 49 -43.77 13.94 11.93
C LEU A 49 -42.78 15.04 12.37
N LYS A 50 -41.66 15.17 11.67
CA LYS A 50 -40.50 16.02 12.04
C LYS A 50 -39.97 15.71 13.46
N ILE A 51 -40.15 14.47 13.93
CA ILE A 51 -39.60 13.98 15.20
C ILE A 51 -38.27 13.34 14.89
N GLY A 52 -37.21 13.76 15.58
CA GLY A 52 -35.85 13.26 15.35
C GLY A 52 -34.98 13.27 16.59
N SER A 53 -33.95 12.44 16.59
CA SER A 53 -32.89 12.35 17.59
C SER A 53 -31.57 12.06 16.91
N THR A 54 -30.45 12.25 17.63
CA THR A 54 -29.14 11.79 17.21
C THR A 54 -28.56 10.81 18.22
N THR A 55 -27.72 9.87 17.77
CA THR A 55 -27.01 9.00 18.70
C THR A 55 -25.96 9.78 19.49
N ASN A 56 -25.82 9.41 20.77
CA ASN A 56 -24.76 9.92 21.65
C ASN A 56 -23.41 9.18 21.40
N ALA A 57 -22.37 9.51 22.16
CA ALA A 57 -21.03 8.89 22.07
C ALA A 57 -21.02 7.38 22.34
N LEU A 58 -22.06 6.80 22.94
CA LEU A 58 -22.23 5.37 23.14
C LEU A 58 -23.11 4.71 22.06
N GLY A 59 -23.46 5.46 21.01
CA GLY A 59 -24.30 4.99 19.90
C GLY A 59 -25.79 4.89 20.25
N HIS A 60 -26.25 5.35 21.40
CA HIS A 60 -27.66 5.27 21.81
C HIS A 60 -28.49 6.44 21.30
N PHE A 61 -29.71 6.14 20.83
CA PHE A 61 -30.73 7.11 20.46
C PHE A 61 -32.02 6.88 21.22
N ASN A 62 -32.86 7.90 21.31
CA ASN A 62 -34.19 7.81 21.88
C ASN A 62 -35.13 8.84 21.21
N LEU A 63 -36.11 8.32 20.47
CA LEU A 63 -37.22 9.08 19.90
C LEU A 63 -38.42 8.96 20.83
N LYS A 64 -38.90 10.09 21.37
CA LYS A 64 -40.03 10.18 22.28
C LYS A 64 -41.26 10.80 21.60
N ASP A 65 -42.39 10.65 22.23
CA ASP A 65 -43.64 11.32 21.87
C ASP A 65 -44.09 11.03 20.44
N ILE A 66 -43.97 9.76 20.01
CA ILE A 66 -44.39 9.32 18.68
C ILE A 66 -45.88 8.99 18.75
N PRO A 67 -46.76 9.71 17.98
CA PRO A 67 -48.19 9.41 17.94
C PRO A 67 -48.49 7.99 17.47
N LYS A 68 -49.59 7.40 18.00
CA LYS A 68 -50.05 6.08 17.51
C LYS A 68 -50.24 6.09 15.99
N GLY A 69 -49.68 5.07 15.34
CA GLY A 69 -49.72 4.89 13.90
C GLY A 69 -48.49 4.13 13.40
N THR A 70 -48.50 3.79 12.13
CA THR A 70 -47.33 3.19 11.46
C THR A 70 -46.58 4.28 10.75
N TRP A 71 -45.30 4.47 11.14
CA TRP A 71 -44.45 5.52 10.61
C TRP A 71 -43.19 4.94 9.97
N GLU A 72 -42.70 5.60 8.93
CA GLU A 72 -41.41 5.28 8.36
C GLU A 72 -40.33 6.10 9.08
N MET A 73 -39.46 5.43 9.80
CA MET A 73 -38.30 6.01 10.47
C MET A 73 -37.09 5.87 9.56
N GLU A 74 -36.36 6.94 9.33
CA GLU A 74 -35.10 6.97 8.55
C GLU A 74 -33.92 7.14 9.47
N ILE A 75 -32.88 6.31 9.22
CA ILE A 75 -31.61 6.34 9.93
C ILE A 75 -30.54 6.73 8.92
N ARG A 76 -29.79 7.80 9.22
CA ARG A 76 -28.79 8.37 8.31
C ARG A 76 -27.52 8.74 9.06
N LEU A 77 -26.40 8.33 8.50
CA LEU A 77 -25.07 8.83 8.86
C LEU A 77 -24.27 9.01 7.58
N LEU A 78 -23.49 10.10 7.53
CA LEU A 78 -22.65 10.36 6.34
C LEU A 78 -21.61 9.24 6.16
N GLY A 79 -21.53 8.67 4.95
CA GLY A 79 -20.67 7.53 4.67
C GLY A 79 -21.29 6.17 4.96
N PHE A 80 -22.54 6.12 5.41
CA PHE A 80 -23.29 4.88 5.68
C PHE A 80 -24.56 4.81 4.86
N LYS A 81 -24.98 3.60 4.57
CA LYS A 81 -26.20 3.31 3.83
C LYS A 81 -27.42 3.69 4.67
N LYS A 82 -28.27 4.52 4.11
CA LYS A 82 -29.54 4.92 4.71
C LYS A 82 -30.43 3.70 4.97
N ILE A 83 -30.96 3.57 6.17
CA ILE A 83 -31.92 2.54 6.53
C ILE A 83 -33.30 3.19 6.70
N LYS A 84 -34.36 2.51 6.25
CA LYS A 84 -35.76 2.86 6.48
C LYS A 84 -36.45 1.71 7.16
N ILE A 85 -37.13 2.01 8.29
CA ILE A 85 -37.81 1.00 9.11
C ILE A 85 -39.23 1.48 9.41
N LYS A 86 -40.22 0.60 9.25
CA LYS A 86 -41.59 0.88 9.74
C LYS A 86 -41.67 0.56 11.22
N ILE A 87 -42.19 1.52 11.96
CA ILE A 87 -42.44 1.45 13.41
C ILE A 87 -43.90 1.70 13.70
N ASP A 88 -44.50 0.97 14.63
CA ASP A 88 -45.93 1.02 14.99
C ASP A 88 -46.21 1.00 16.49
N LYS A 89 -45.17 0.76 17.31
CA LYS A 89 -45.23 0.65 18.77
C LYS A 89 -43.87 0.88 19.40
N GLU A 90 -43.84 0.95 20.74
CA GLU A 90 -42.60 0.99 21.51
C GLU A 90 -41.69 -0.17 21.15
N LYS A 91 -40.40 0.14 20.84
CA LYS A 91 -39.45 -0.83 20.40
C LYS A 91 -38.01 -0.44 20.76
N ASN A 92 -37.24 -1.41 21.24
CA ASN A 92 -35.79 -1.35 21.31
C ASN A 92 -35.20 -1.89 20.00
N LEU A 93 -34.32 -1.11 19.36
CA LEU A 93 -33.74 -1.42 18.04
C LEU A 93 -32.22 -1.33 18.09
N ASP A 94 -31.57 -2.50 18.05
CA ASP A 94 -30.14 -2.54 17.79
C ASP A 94 -29.92 -2.63 16.27
N LEU A 95 -29.31 -1.59 15.70
CA LEU A 95 -29.17 -1.42 14.27
C LEU A 95 -27.71 -1.39 13.86
N VAL A 96 -27.42 -2.06 12.74
CA VAL A 96 -26.11 -2.05 12.12
C VAL A 96 -26.19 -1.25 10.82
N LEU A 97 -25.41 -0.17 10.73
CA LEU A 97 -25.26 0.59 9.48
C LEU A 97 -24.12 0.01 8.63
N GLU A 98 -24.43 -0.21 7.36
CA GLU A 98 -23.46 -0.63 6.37
C GLU A 98 -22.70 0.58 5.82
N SER A 99 -21.37 0.58 5.92
CA SER A 99 -20.53 1.63 5.32
C SER A 99 -20.69 1.61 3.80
N ILE A 100 -20.89 2.78 3.20
CA ILE A 100 -21.01 2.94 1.75
C ILE A 100 -19.63 2.93 1.10
N SER A 101 -18.66 3.61 1.73
CA SER A 101 -17.29 3.75 1.23
C SER A 101 -16.31 3.16 2.24
N GLU A 102 -15.65 2.09 1.84
CA GLU A 102 -14.58 1.48 2.62
C GLU A 102 -13.31 2.35 2.61
N ALA A 103 -13.06 3.04 1.49
CA ALA A 103 -11.86 3.84 1.30
C ALA A 103 -11.80 5.09 2.21
N LEU A 104 -12.94 5.69 2.54
CA LEU A 104 -12.99 6.94 3.31
C LEU A 104 -13.40 6.80 4.78
N ASN A 105 -13.90 5.64 5.21
CA ASN A 105 -14.44 5.42 6.56
C ASN A 105 -13.76 4.28 7.34
N GLY A 106 -12.64 3.74 6.83
CA GLY A 106 -11.92 2.62 7.46
C GLY A 106 -11.25 2.98 8.79
N VAL A 107 -10.95 1.96 9.58
CA VAL A 107 -10.08 2.05 10.76
C VAL A 107 -8.63 2.05 10.33
N VAL A 108 -7.80 2.87 10.95
CA VAL A 108 -6.36 2.99 10.68
C VAL A 108 -5.55 2.87 11.96
N ILE A 109 -4.33 2.36 11.86
CA ILE A 109 -3.41 2.23 12.98
C ILE A 109 -2.05 2.91 12.70
N THR A 110 -1.70 3.05 11.45
CA THR A 110 -0.36 3.44 11.01
C THR A 110 0.05 4.85 11.47
N GLY A 111 -0.90 5.76 11.61
CA GLY A 111 -0.60 7.17 11.92
C GLY A 111 -0.13 7.44 13.33
N THR A 112 -0.66 6.70 14.30
CA THR A 112 -0.46 6.94 15.74
C THR A 112 -0.17 5.67 16.55
N MET A 113 0.02 4.52 15.89
CA MET A 113 0.14 3.19 16.50
C MET A 113 -1.07 2.80 17.38
N LYS A 114 -2.21 3.45 17.15
CA LYS A 114 -3.49 3.25 17.83
C LYS A 114 -4.58 3.10 16.79
N GLU A 115 -5.50 2.16 17.01
CA GLU A 115 -6.69 2.01 16.17
C GLU A 115 -7.57 3.26 16.30
N LEU A 116 -7.77 3.96 15.19
CA LEU A 116 -8.58 5.17 15.07
C LEU A 116 -9.43 5.10 13.80
N SER A 117 -10.58 5.75 13.80
CA SER A 117 -11.27 6.05 12.55
C SER A 117 -10.35 6.88 11.65
N ARG A 118 -10.31 6.58 10.36
CA ARG A 118 -9.57 7.37 9.36
C ARG A 118 -9.92 8.87 9.45
N ALA A 119 -11.18 9.19 9.69
CA ALA A 119 -11.64 10.57 9.87
C ALA A 119 -11.02 11.23 11.11
N ASP A 120 -10.69 10.47 12.15
CA ASP A 120 -10.13 10.99 13.41
C ASP A 120 -8.60 11.02 13.41
N SER A 121 -7.94 10.33 12.47
CA SER A 121 -6.48 10.38 12.33
C SER A 121 -6.00 11.78 11.98
N PRO A 122 -4.99 12.33 12.70
CA PRO A 122 -4.35 13.60 12.36
C PRO A 122 -3.44 13.52 11.14
N ILE A 123 -3.16 12.31 10.66
CA ILE A 123 -2.31 12.02 9.51
C ILE A 123 -3.19 11.53 8.36
N PRO A 124 -2.98 12.00 7.12
CA PRO A 124 -3.70 11.48 5.96
C PRO A 124 -3.27 10.03 5.69
N ILE A 125 -4.21 9.10 5.76
CA ILE A 125 -4.00 7.68 5.49
C ILE A 125 -5.05 7.20 4.50
N GLU A 126 -4.61 6.56 3.43
CA GLU A 126 -5.49 5.87 2.50
C GLU A 126 -5.64 4.41 2.92
N VAL A 127 -6.84 3.84 2.79
CA VAL A 127 -7.14 2.46 3.18
C VAL A 127 -7.69 1.70 1.99
N TYR A 128 -7.10 0.55 1.71
CA TYR A 128 -7.50 -0.34 0.62
C TYR A 128 -7.80 -1.72 1.17
N THR A 129 -9.04 -2.19 0.98
CA THR A 129 -9.49 -3.50 1.46
C THR A 129 -9.23 -4.59 0.41
N PRO A 130 -9.32 -5.88 0.76
CA PRO A 130 -9.19 -6.98 -0.21
C PRO A 130 -10.15 -6.87 -1.40
N LYS A 131 -11.31 -6.25 -1.23
CA LYS A 131 -12.28 -6.04 -2.31
C LYS A 131 -11.73 -5.13 -3.42
N PHE A 132 -10.93 -4.12 -3.05
CA PHE A 132 -10.24 -3.27 -4.04
C PHE A 132 -9.29 -4.07 -4.91
N PHE A 133 -8.46 -4.94 -4.30
CA PHE A 133 -7.49 -5.76 -5.02
C PHE A 133 -8.16 -6.88 -5.84
N ARG A 134 -9.31 -7.42 -5.38
CA ARG A 134 -10.06 -8.46 -6.12
C ARG A 134 -10.66 -7.98 -7.44
N ALA A 135 -10.81 -6.67 -7.66
CA ALA A 135 -11.29 -6.11 -8.93
C ALA A 135 -10.29 -6.29 -10.08
N ASN A 136 -9.00 -6.51 -9.76
CA ASN A 136 -7.92 -6.82 -10.70
C ASN A 136 -7.00 -7.86 -10.04
N PRO A 137 -7.27 -9.18 -10.20
CA PRO A 137 -6.49 -10.22 -9.53
C PRO A 137 -5.05 -10.23 -10.03
N THR A 138 -4.10 -10.23 -9.09
CA THR A 138 -2.66 -10.22 -9.36
C THR A 138 -1.96 -11.31 -8.55
N PRO A 139 -0.85 -11.88 -9.04
CA PRO A 139 -0.12 -12.93 -8.34
C PRO A 139 0.66 -12.42 -7.11
N SER A 140 0.76 -11.10 -6.97
CA SER A 140 1.44 -10.46 -5.84
C SER A 140 0.77 -9.15 -5.44
N LEU A 141 0.98 -8.74 -4.18
CA LEU A 141 0.55 -7.41 -3.73
C LEU A 141 1.30 -6.29 -4.46
N PHE A 142 2.57 -6.52 -4.82
CA PHE A 142 3.39 -5.58 -5.59
C PHE A 142 2.65 -5.11 -6.85
N GLU A 143 2.18 -6.04 -7.69
CA GLU A 143 1.41 -5.68 -8.88
C GLU A 143 0.05 -5.05 -8.54
N GLY A 144 -0.60 -5.49 -7.45
CA GLY A 144 -1.89 -4.95 -7.02
C GLY A 144 -1.85 -3.45 -6.68
N LEU A 145 -0.70 -2.96 -6.20
CA LEU A 145 -0.50 -1.56 -5.83
C LEU A 145 -0.57 -0.59 -7.03
N GLN A 146 -0.40 -1.06 -8.28
CA GLN A 146 -0.52 -0.22 -9.48
C GLN A 146 -1.88 0.46 -9.65
N ASN A 147 -2.93 -0.02 -8.98
CA ASN A 147 -4.26 0.56 -9.03
C ASN A 147 -4.45 1.71 -8.02
N ILE A 148 -3.44 2.00 -7.18
CA ILE A 148 -3.47 3.07 -6.17
C ILE A 148 -2.91 4.35 -6.78
N ASN A 149 -3.70 5.42 -6.78
CA ASN A 149 -3.27 6.72 -7.30
C ASN A 149 -1.98 7.22 -6.62
N GLY A 150 -0.99 7.67 -7.40
CA GLY A 150 0.30 8.16 -6.91
C GLY A 150 1.20 7.08 -6.29
N VAL A 151 0.84 5.80 -6.44
CA VAL A 151 1.68 4.64 -6.09
C VAL A 151 1.95 3.85 -7.36
N ARG A 152 3.20 3.66 -7.70
CA ARG A 152 3.58 2.95 -8.93
C ARG A 152 4.61 1.87 -8.65
N PRO A 153 4.29 0.58 -8.90
CA PRO A 153 5.31 -0.44 -9.10
C PRO A 153 6.13 -0.10 -10.34
N GLN A 154 7.40 0.21 -10.16
CA GLN A 154 8.36 0.46 -11.23
C GLN A 154 9.15 -0.81 -11.49
N ILE A 155 9.27 -1.23 -12.74
CA ILE A 155 10.19 -2.28 -13.16
C ILE A 155 11.53 -1.63 -13.45
N ASN A 156 12.61 -2.17 -12.88
CA ASN A 156 13.96 -1.62 -12.96
C ASN A 156 14.90 -2.51 -13.79
N CYS A 157 14.48 -3.73 -14.12
CA CYS A 157 15.22 -4.65 -14.97
C CYS A 157 14.27 -5.37 -15.94
N ASN A 158 14.61 -5.37 -17.18
CA ASN A 158 13.81 -5.98 -18.24
C ASN A 158 13.86 -7.52 -18.19
N VAL A 159 15.03 -8.10 -17.96
CA VAL A 159 15.26 -9.55 -18.00
C VAL A 159 14.66 -10.25 -16.78
N CYS A 160 14.94 -9.76 -15.56
CA CYS A 160 14.44 -10.38 -14.32
C CYS A 160 13.11 -9.84 -13.81
N ASN A 161 12.55 -8.81 -14.44
CA ASN A 161 11.27 -8.14 -14.08
C ASN A 161 11.17 -7.81 -12.58
N THR A 162 12.28 -7.39 -11.99
CA THR A 162 12.32 -6.87 -10.61
C THR A 162 12.03 -5.38 -10.61
N GLY A 163 11.55 -4.89 -9.47
CA GLY A 163 11.22 -3.48 -9.34
C GLY A 163 10.93 -3.08 -7.90
N ASP A 164 10.61 -1.82 -7.71
CA ASP A 164 10.32 -1.21 -6.42
C ASP A 164 9.02 -0.38 -6.46
N ILE A 165 8.61 0.19 -5.32
CA ILE A 165 7.36 0.95 -5.20
C ILE A 165 7.67 2.43 -5.09
N HIS A 166 7.32 3.19 -6.11
CA HIS A 166 7.38 4.65 -6.09
C HIS A 166 6.14 5.25 -5.45
N ILE A 167 6.31 6.25 -4.57
CA ILE A 167 5.22 7.06 -4.00
C ILE A 167 5.44 8.52 -4.38
N ASN A 168 4.48 9.13 -5.08
CA ASN A 168 4.55 10.52 -5.52
C ASN A 168 5.86 10.86 -6.25
N GLY A 169 6.33 9.92 -7.08
CA GLY A 169 7.57 10.04 -7.86
C GLY A 169 8.86 9.86 -7.06
N LEU A 170 8.80 9.56 -5.77
CA LEU A 170 9.97 9.12 -5.00
C LEU A 170 10.14 7.62 -5.14
N GLU A 171 11.36 7.18 -5.39
CA GLU A 171 11.75 5.80 -5.67
C GLU A 171 11.54 4.88 -4.45
N GLY A 172 11.59 3.58 -4.67
CA GLY A 172 11.35 2.55 -3.66
C GLY A 172 12.17 2.67 -2.37
N PRO A 173 13.46 3.02 -2.42
CA PRO A 173 14.27 3.24 -1.23
C PRO A 173 13.73 4.32 -0.26
N TYR A 174 12.83 5.20 -0.71
CA TYR A 174 12.16 6.20 0.13
C TYR A 174 10.79 5.73 0.65
N THR A 175 10.37 4.51 0.29
CA THR A 175 9.09 3.91 0.66
C THR A 175 9.30 2.80 1.68
N MET A 176 8.84 2.99 2.91
CA MET A 176 8.89 1.94 3.93
C MET A 176 7.71 0.99 3.78
N VAL A 177 7.97 -0.32 3.85
CA VAL A 177 6.92 -1.34 3.86
C VAL A 177 6.89 -2.07 5.20
N LEU A 178 5.70 -2.11 5.78
CA LEU A 178 5.44 -2.73 7.08
C LEU A 178 4.44 -3.89 6.94
N ILE A 179 4.54 -4.87 7.84
CA ILE A 179 3.50 -5.89 8.07
C ILE A 179 3.10 -5.80 9.55
N ASP A 180 1.82 -5.57 9.82
CA ASP A 180 1.28 -5.33 11.18
C ASP A 180 2.08 -4.27 11.98
N GLY A 181 2.58 -3.22 11.28
CA GLY A 181 3.38 -2.16 11.87
C GLY A 181 4.86 -2.49 12.10
N MET A 182 5.34 -3.69 11.69
CA MET A 182 6.74 -4.09 11.82
C MET A 182 7.53 -3.81 10.55
N PRO A 183 8.74 -3.22 10.65
CA PRO A 183 9.61 -2.95 9.49
C PRO A 183 10.29 -4.24 9.02
N LEU A 184 9.54 -5.08 8.32
CA LEU A 184 10.01 -6.38 7.83
C LEU A 184 10.62 -6.31 6.44
N VAL A 185 10.19 -5.34 5.62
CA VAL A 185 10.61 -5.20 4.23
C VAL A 185 11.56 -4.01 4.12
N SER A 186 12.86 -4.28 3.98
CA SER A 186 13.93 -3.27 3.92
C SER A 186 15.19 -3.89 3.29
N GLY A 187 16.03 -3.09 2.65
CA GLY A 187 17.24 -3.54 1.97
C GLY A 187 16.94 -4.59 0.90
N LEU A 188 17.62 -5.74 0.91
CA LEU A 188 17.42 -6.84 -0.05
C LEU A 188 15.95 -7.25 -0.25
N SER A 189 15.13 -7.10 0.79
CA SER A 189 13.72 -7.49 0.73
C SER A 189 12.80 -6.44 0.09
N THR A 190 13.28 -5.26 -0.22
CA THR A 190 12.46 -4.19 -0.83
C THR A 190 11.85 -4.66 -2.15
N VAL A 191 12.61 -5.39 -2.94
CA VAL A 191 12.17 -5.96 -4.22
C VAL A 191 11.29 -7.20 -4.05
N TYR A 192 11.60 -8.08 -3.09
CA TYR A 192 10.99 -9.42 -2.99
C TYR A 192 10.00 -9.58 -1.83
N GLY A 193 10.05 -8.72 -0.82
CA GLY A 193 9.31 -8.88 0.44
C GLY A 193 7.79 -8.77 0.30
N LEU A 194 7.29 -8.07 -0.72
CA LEU A 194 5.86 -7.97 -1.04
C LEU A 194 5.31 -9.18 -1.77
N ASN A 195 6.17 -10.00 -2.35
CA ASN A 195 5.78 -11.21 -3.03
C ASN A 195 5.38 -12.30 -2.00
N GLY A 196 4.44 -13.14 -2.37
CA GLY A 196 4.04 -14.28 -1.56
C GLY A 196 3.34 -13.94 -0.22
N ILE A 197 2.85 -12.72 -0.03
CA ILE A 197 1.91 -12.44 1.05
C ILE A 197 0.55 -13.00 0.62
N PRO A 198 0.00 -14.03 1.32
CA PRO A 198 -1.28 -14.59 0.94
C PRO A 198 -2.37 -13.50 1.00
N GLN A 199 -3.00 -13.20 -0.13
CA GLN A 199 -4.02 -12.14 -0.19
C GLN A 199 -5.24 -12.45 0.68
N SER A 200 -5.54 -13.73 0.88
CA SER A 200 -6.57 -14.21 1.80
C SER A 200 -6.34 -13.77 3.25
N LEU A 201 -5.10 -13.51 3.64
CA LEU A 201 -4.71 -13.07 5.00
C LEU A 201 -4.71 -11.56 5.17
N ILE A 202 -4.79 -10.78 4.10
CA ILE A 202 -4.79 -9.32 4.19
C ILE A 202 -6.17 -8.85 4.68
N GLU A 203 -6.19 -8.04 5.72
CA GLU A 203 -7.38 -7.33 6.19
C GLU A 203 -7.54 -6.01 5.46
N ARG A 204 -6.46 -5.24 5.37
CA ARG A 204 -6.37 -3.99 4.63
C ARG A 204 -4.92 -3.58 4.37
N VAL A 205 -4.72 -2.68 3.43
CA VAL A 205 -3.45 -2.00 3.18
C VAL A 205 -3.63 -0.52 3.50
N GLU A 206 -2.83 0.01 4.40
CA GLU A 206 -2.80 1.43 4.78
C GLU A 206 -1.62 2.10 4.07
N VAL A 207 -1.89 3.19 3.36
CA VAL A 207 -0.87 3.96 2.63
C VAL A 207 -0.80 5.37 3.18
N VAL A 208 0.39 5.78 3.63
CA VAL A 208 0.70 7.15 4.04
C VAL A 208 1.61 7.76 2.98
N LYS A 209 1.18 8.85 2.35
CA LYS A 209 1.96 9.60 1.36
C LYS A 209 2.51 10.86 2.03
N GLY A 210 3.77 10.79 2.42
CA GLY A 210 4.45 11.86 3.14
C GLY A 210 5.27 11.36 4.33
N PRO A 211 5.83 12.26 5.15
CA PRO A 211 6.81 11.89 6.16
C PRO A 211 6.19 11.01 7.25
N ALA A 212 6.78 9.85 7.50
CA ALA A 212 6.40 8.91 8.57
C ALA A 212 7.58 8.52 9.47
N SER A 213 8.75 9.12 9.27
CA SER A 213 10.01 8.76 9.93
C SER A 213 9.97 8.90 11.45
N THR A 214 9.19 9.80 12.02
CA THR A 214 9.11 9.99 13.48
C THR A 214 8.62 8.75 14.23
N LEU A 215 7.70 7.97 13.67
CA LEU A 215 7.22 6.73 14.30
C LEU A 215 8.05 5.51 13.92
N TYR A 216 8.42 5.42 12.65
CA TYR A 216 8.96 4.20 12.06
C TYR A 216 10.47 4.27 11.80
N GLY A 217 11.08 5.44 11.98
CA GLY A 217 12.52 5.67 11.82
C GLY A 217 12.91 6.08 10.40
N SER A 218 14.18 5.90 10.07
CA SER A 218 14.73 6.15 8.74
C SER A 218 13.99 5.34 7.65
N GLU A 219 14.13 5.75 6.39
CA GLU A 219 13.54 5.11 5.19
C GLU A 219 12.09 5.53 4.89
N ALA A 220 11.27 5.95 5.88
CA ALA A 220 9.91 6.43 5.65
C ALA A 220 9.88 7.92 5.22
N VAL A 221 10.61 8.27 4.16
CA VAL A 221 10.78 9.64 3.66
C VAL A 221 9.64 10.03 2.73
N GLY A 222 9.40 9.25 1.68
CA GLY A 222 8.35 9.46 0.68
C GLY A 222 6.99 9.00 1.16
N GLY A 223 6.97 8.02 2.05
CA GLY A 223 5.75 7.45 2.59
C GLY A 223 5.96 6.05 3.15
N LEU A 224 4.86 5.42 3.47
CA LEU A 224 4.87 4.02 3.90
C LEU A 224 3.62 3.26 3.45
N ILE A 225 3.78 1.95 3.32
CA ILE A 225 2.73 0.99 3.05
C ILE A 225 2.70 0.00 4.20
N ASN A 226 1.59 -0.08 4.93
CA ASN A 226 1.43 -1.02 6.03
C ASN A 226 0.36 -2.06 5.69
N ILE A 227 0.76 -3.32 5.64
CA ILE A 227 -0.10 -4.45 5.35
C ILE A 227 -0.62 -4.98 6.69
N ILE A 228 -1.90 -4.77 6.95
CA ILE A 228 -2.56 -5.28 8.16
C ILE A 228 -3.11 -6.66 7.86
N THR A 229 -2.67 -7.65 8.64
CA THR A 229 -3.13 -9.03 8.49
C THR A 229 -4.36 -9.30 9.35
N LYS A 230 -5.24 -10.19 8.87
CA LYS A 230 -6.44 -10.61 9.58
C LYS A 230 -6.11 -11.24 10.92
N ARG A 231 -7.02 -11.10 11.87
CA ARG A 231 -7.06 -11.89 13.09
C ARG A 231 -7.85 -13.17 12.83
N ALA A 232 -7.44 -14.28 13.45
CA ALA A 232 -8.12 -15.56 13.27
C ALA A 232 -9.62 -15.50 13.65
N GLN A 233 -9.98 -14.67 14.64
CA GLN A 233 -11.37 -14.49 15.09
C GLN A 233 -12.29 -14.00 13.97
N ASN A 234 -11.81 -13.10 13.13
CA ASN A 234 -12.57 -12.44 12.07
C ASN A 234 -12.37 -13.09 10.69
N SER A 235 -11.71 -14.25 10.64
CA SER A 235 -11.40 -14.95 9.39
C SER A 235 -12.38 -16.09 9.13
N PRO A 236 -12.66 -16.41 7.84
CA PRO A 236 -13.34 -17.65 7.48
C PRO A 236 -12.63 -18.87 8.03
N SER A 237 -13.38 -19.97 8.24
CA SER A 237 -12.80 -21.25 8.67
C SER A 237 -11.83 -21.80 7.62
N PHE A 238 -12.16 -21.58 6.34
CA PHE A 238 -11.34 -21.90 5.18
C PHE A 238 -11.60 -20.87 4.08
N SER A 239 -10.58 -20.50 3.33
CA SER A 239 -10.72 -19.70 2.12
C SER A 239 -9.67 -20.07 1.08
N THR A 240 -10.03 -19.98 -0.18
CA THR A 240 -9.12 -20.17 -1.32
C THR A 240 -9.42 -19.18 -2.42
N ASP A 241 -8.38 -18.77 -3.14
CA ASP A 241 -8.44 -18.00 -4.39
C ASP A 241 -7.45 -18.64 -5.36
N ILE A 242 -7.95 -19.17 -6.47
CA ILE A 242 -7.14 -19.86 -7.49
C ILE A 242 -7.43 -19.19 -8.81
N PHE A 243 -6.40 -18.74 -9.53
CA PHE A 243 -6.57 -18.27 -10.89
C PHE A 243 -5.38 -18.68 -11.78
N GLY A 244 -5.69 -18.76 -13.07
CA GLY A 244 -4.71 -18.96 -14.12
C GLY A 244 -4.91 -17.97 -15.26
N THR A 245 -3.87 -17.74 -16.06
CA THR A 245 -3.89 -16.87 -17.22
C THR A 245 -3.62 -17.63 -18.51
N GLY A 246 -3.97 -17.02 -19.65
CA GLY A 246 -3.68 -17.57 -20.97
C GLY A 246 -2.18 -17.67 -21.29
N TRP A 247 -1.32 -17.05 -20.51
CA TRP A 247 0.14 -17.18 -20.61
C TRP A 247 0.69 -18.39 -19.82
N GLY A 248 -0.18 -19.09 -19.05
CA GLY A 248 0.23 -20.25 -18.25
C GLY A 248 0.63 -19.88 -16.81
N GLU A 249 0.34 -18.67 -16.34
CA GLU A 249 0.49 -18.33 -14.92
C GLU A 249 -0.57 -19.08 -14.10
N LEU A 250 -0.17 -19.62 -12.95
CA LEU A 250 -1.04 -20.23 -11.96
C LEU A 250 -0.75 -19.64 -10.59
N ASN A 251 -1.77 -19.07 -9.95
CA ASN A 251 -1.72 -18.61 -8.56
C ASN A 251 -2.72 -19.37 -7.69
N ILE A 252 -2.26 -19.86 -6.55
CA ILE A 252 -3.09 -20.54 -5.55
C ILE A 252 -2.87 -19.85 -4.22
N ASP A 253 -3.94 -19.38 -3.62
CA ASP A 253 -3.95 -18.77 -2.30
C ASP A 253 -4.92 -19.55 -1.39
N LEU A 254 -4.42 -20.08 -0.28
CA LEU A 254 -5.17 -20.86 0.68
C LEU A 254 -5.04 -20.25 2.06
N ALA A 255 -6.13 -20.20 2.83
CA ALA A 255 -6.07 -19.87 4.24
C ALA A 255 -7.06 -20.71 5.04
N THR A 256 -6.65 -21.08 6.25
CA THR A 256 -7.50 -21.81 7.20
C THR A 256 -7.23 -21.33 8.62
N LYS A 257 -8.29 -21.29 9.43
CA LYS A 257 -8.17 -21.05 10.87
C LYS A 257 -8.40 -22.33 11.66
N PHE A 258 -7.70 -22.45 12.75
CA PHE A 258 -7.91 -23.52 13.72
C PHE A 258 -7.65 -23.02 15.14
N SER A 259 -8.23 -23.71 16.11
CA SER A 259 -8.09 -23.38 17.54
C SER A 259 -7.28 -24.46 18.25
N LEU A 260 -6.29 -24.02 19.03
CA LEU A 260 -5.53 -24.86 19.94
C LEU A 260 -6.05 -24.64 21.37
N GLY A 261 -7.02 -25.44 21.76
CA GLY A 261 -7.79 -25.23 22.99
C GLY A 261 -8.69 -23.99 22.91
N LYS A 262 -9.02 -23.43 24.09
CA LYS A 262 -9.98 -22.28 24.18
C LYS A 262 -9.32 -20.90 24.05
N LYS A 263 -8.01 -20.80 24.20
CA LYS A 263 -7.28 -19.51 24.34
C LYS A 263 -6.36 -19.17 23.18
N ILE A 264 -6.10 -20.11 22.26
CA ILE A 264 -5.17 -19.91 21.15
C ILE A 264 -5.91 -20.12 19.84
N GLN A 265 -5.87 -19.15 18.98
CA GLN A 265 -6.39 -19.25 17.62
C GLN A 265 -5.23 -19.03 16.64
N SER A 266 -5.23 -19.84 15.59
CA SER A 266 -4.21 -19.77 14.56
C SER A 266 -4.85 -19.54 13.20
N LEU A 267 -4.19 -18.72 12.39
CA LEU A 267 -4.52 -18.47 11.00
C LEU A 267 -3.32 -18.85 10.15
N LEU A 268 -3.46 -19.91 9.36
CA LEU A 268 -2.45 -20.42 8.43
C LEU A 268 -2.81 -20.01 7.02
N GLY A 269 -1.86 -19.46 6.28
CA GLY A 269 -1.99 -19.13 4.87
C GLY A 269 -0.84 -19.71 4.05
N VAL A 270 -1.14 -20.12 2.83
CA VAL A 270 -0.17 -20.61 1.84
C VAL A 270 -0.44 -19.92 0.52
N ASN A 271 0.58 -19.34 -0.09
CA ASN A 271 0.54 -18.86 -1.46
C ASN A 271 1.53 -19.65 -2.31
N TYR A 272 1.06 -20.16 -3.44
CA TYR A 272 1.88 -20.79 -4.47
C TYR A 272 1.66 -20.08 -5.79
N PHE A 273 2.76 -19.70 -6.44
CA PHE A 273 2.74 -19.12 -7.77
C PHE A 273 3.70 -19.87 -8.68
N ASN A 274 3.23 -20.19 -9.88
CA ASN A 274 4.03 -20.87 -10.90
C ASN A 274 3.81 -20.24 -12.28
N TYR A 275 4.89 -19.97 -12.96
CA TYR A 275 4.94 -19.57 -14.35
C TYR A 275 6.20 -20.15 -14.99
N GLN A 276 6.04 -21.03 -15.98
CA GLN A 276 7.14 -21.79 -16.59
C GLN A 276 7.09 -21.81 -18.13
N THR A 277 6.29 -20.92 -18.73
CA THR A 277 6.15 -20.85 -20.20
C THR A 277 6.95 -19.67 -20.72
N PRO A 278 8.14 -19.88 -21.33
CA PRO A 278 8.89 -18.79 -21.95
C PRO A 278 8.12 -18.25 -23.15
N ILE A 279 7.97 -16.95 -23.24
CA ILE A 279 7.27 -16.22 -24.29
C ILE A 279 8.17 -15.08 -24.73
N ASP A 280 8.32 -14.90 -26.03
CA ASP A 280 8.98 -13.80 -26.72
C ASP A 280 8.02 -13.28 -27.82
N ASN A 281 7.26 -12.22 -27.55
CA ASN A 281 6.33 -11.61 -28.50
C ASN A 281 6.93 -10.45 -29.29
N ASN A 282 8.03 -9.89 -28.84
CA ASN A 282 8.73 -8.79 -29.48
C ASN A 282 9.86 -9.25 -30.43
N ASN A 283 10.16 -10.56 -30.44
CA ASN A 283 11.19 -11.23 -31.25
C ASN A 283 12.60 -10.70 -31.00
N ASP A 284 12.94 -10.44 -29.74
CA ASP A 284 14.28 -10.03 -29.33
C ASP A 284 15.12 -11.18 -28.78
N ASN A 285 14.61 -12.44 -28.87
CA ASN A 285 15.21 -13.65 -28.33
C ASN A 285 15.29 -13.70 -26.79
N PHE A 286 14.62 -12.79 -26.07
CA PHE A 286 14.55 -12.79 -24.62
C PHE A 286 13.13 -13.10 -24.12
N THR A 287 13.02 -13.62 -22.91
CA THR A 287 11.72 -13.86 -22.27
C THR A 287 11.04 -12.52 -21.90
N ASP A 288 9.81 -12.28 -22.39
CA ASP A 288 9.02 -11.08 -22.06
C ASP A 288 8.69 -10.97 -20.57
N LEU A 289 8.52 -12.10 -19.90
CA LEU A 289 8.24 -12.20 -18.48
C LEU A 289 9.14 -13.23 -17.83
N THR A 290 9.64 -12.91 -16.65
CA THR A 290 10.47 -13.81 -15.83
C THR A 290 9.69 -15.05 -15.42
N LEU A 291 10.24 -16.22 -15.71
CA LEU A 291 9.71 -17.50 -15.22
C LEU A 291 9.92 -17.58 -13.70
N GLN A 292 8.95 -18.16 -13.01
CA GLN A 292 8.95 -18.12 -11.54
C GLN A 292 8.26 -19.35 -10.92
N ASN A 293 8.87 -19.84 -9.85
CA ASN A 293 8.24 -20.77 -8.94
C ASN A 293 8.40 -20.23 -7.50
N ARG A 294 7.30 -19.94 -6.85
CA ARG A 294 7.29 -19.36 -5.51
C ARG A 294 6.33 -20.08 -4.58
N ILE A 295 6.80 -20.37 -3.38
CA ILE A 295 5.96 -20.84 -2.27
C ILE A 295 6.18 -19.94 -1.06
N SER A 296 5.08 -19.56 -0.42
CA SER A 296 5.11 -18.82 0.85
C SER A 296 4.13 -19.44 1.82
N VAL A 297 4.59 -19.62 3.05
CA VAL A 297 3.78 -20.10 4.17
C VAL A 297 3.79 -19.05 5.26
N PHE A 298 2.61 -18.65 5.70
CA PHE A 298 2.42 -17.67 6.76
C PHE A 298 1.56 -18.29 7.86
N ASN A 299 1.96 -18.14 9.12
CA ASN A 299 1.15 -18.56 10.25
C ASN A 299 1.14 -17.50 11.34
N LYS A 300 -0.06 -17.13 11.83
CA LYS A 300 -0.26 -16.17 12.92
C LYS A 300 -1.05 -16.82 14.04
N TRP A 301 -0.56 -16.69 15.27
CA TRP A 301 -1.20 -17.12 16.48
C TRP A 301 -1.68 -15.93 17.30
N ASP A 302 -2.95 -15.91 17.63
CA ASP A 302 -3.58 -14.95 18.53
C ASP A 302 -3.88 -15.64 19.87
N PHE A 303 -3.37 -15.07 20.96
CA PHE A 303 -3.53 -15.59 22.32
C PHE A 303 -4.56 -14.75 23.08
N GLN A 304 -5.66 -15.40 23.47
CA GLN A 304 -6.69 -14.74 24.27
C GLN A 304 -6.22 -14.60 25.71
N ARG A 305 -6.13 -13.36 26.19
CA ARG A 305 -5.65 -13.02 27.54
C ARG A 305 -6.74 -12.29 28.33
N GLU A 306 -6.62 -12.33 29.65
CA GLU A 306 -7.49 -11.59 30.56
C GLU A 306 -7.38 -10.08 30.31
N GLY A 307 -8.51 -9.36 30.39
CA GLY A 307 -8.59 -7.94 30.09
C GLY A 307 -8.36 -7.60 28.61
N TYR A 308 -8.56 -8.56 27.69
CA TYR A 308 -8.37 -8.39 26.24
C TYR A 308 -6.99 -7.84 25.83
N LYS A 309 -5.96 -8.06 26.66
CA LYS A 309 -4.59 -7.60 26.38
C LYS A 309 -4.02 -8.30 25.16
N LEU A 310 -3.38 -7.53 24.28
CA LEU A 310 -2.85 -8.02 23.02
C LEU A 310 -1.73 -9.04 23.24
N PHE A 311 -1.78 -10.15 22.53
CA PHE A 311 -0.66 -11.05 22.32
C PHE A 311 -0.85 -11.82 21.02
N SER A 312 0.03 -11.56 20.06
CA SER A 312 0.09 -12.28 18.81
C SER A 312 1.53 -12.54 18.40
N VAL A 313 1.76 -13.66 17.73
CA VAL A 313 3.05 -14.01 17.11
C VAL A 313 2.76 -14.52 15.71
N ALA A 314 3.55 -14.10 14.75
CA ALA A 314 3.45 -14.56 13.37
C ALA A 314 4.81 -14.96 12.81
N GLY A 315 4.81 -15.95 11.93
CA GLY A 315 5.97 -16.37 11.17
C GLY A 315 5.63 -16.53 9.70
N ARG A 316 6.58 -16.20 8.83
CA ARG A 316 6.49 -16.40 7.37
C ARG A 316 7.78 -17.01 6.85
N TYR A 317 7.63 -17.91 5.89
CA TYR A 317 8.75 -18.45 5.10
C TYR A 317 8.42 -18.31 3.62
N ILE A 318 9.40 -17.86 2.82
CA ILE A 318 9.29 -17.71 1.37
C ILE A 318 10.49 -18.38 0.72
N TYR A 319 10.21 -19.15 -0.32
CA TYR A 319 11.17 -19.60 -1.30
C TYR A 319 10.72 -19.17 -2.68
N GLU A 320 11.62 -18.56 -3.45
CA GLU A 320 11.38 -18.13 -4.81
C GLU A 320 12.57 -18.54 -5.69
N ASP A 321 12.26 -19.17 -6.81
CA ASP A 321 13.15 -19.48 -7.92
C ASP A 321 12.64 -18.70 -9.14
N ARG A 322 13.45 -17.78 -9.64
CA ARG A 322 13.10 -16.86 -10.72
C ARG A 322 14.22 -16.84 -11.74
N TRP A 323 13.87 -16.84 -13.03
CA TRP A 323 14.82 -16.62 -14.09
C TRP A 323 14.17 -15.97 -15.32
N GLY A 324 14.98 -15.24 -16.10
CA GLY A 324 14.66 -14.71 -17.42
C GLY A 324 15.94 -14.65 -18.23
N GLY A 325 15.85 -14.49 -19.54
CA GLY A 325 17.04 -14.42 -20.41
C GLY A 325 16.73 -14.84 -21.82
N GLU A 326 17.76 -15.19 -22.56
CA GLU A 326 17.62 -15.72 -23.91
C GLU A 326 16.75 -16.97 -23.93
N MET A 327 15.97 -17.15 -25.00
CA MET A 327 14.97 -18.24 -25.13
C MET A 327 15.59 -19.64 -25.00
N ASP A 328 16.85 -19.81 -25.34
CA ASP A 328 17.60 -21.08 -25.23
C ASP A 328 18.29 -21.27 -23.87
N TRP A 329 18.11 -20.35 -22.92
CA TRP A 329 18.70 -20.50 -21.60
C TRP A 329 18.01 -21.59 -20.79
N THR A 330 18.82 -22.41 -20.12
CA THR A 330 18.36 -23.44 -19.18
C THR A 330 19.12 -23.34 -17.86
N LYS A 331 18.64 -24.05 -16.82
CA LYS A 331 19.30 -24.03 -15.49
C LYS A 331 20.75 -24.55 -15.51
N GLU A 332 21.10 -25.40 -16.44
CA GLU A 332 22.45 -25.90 -16.64
C GLU A 332 23.41 -24.83 -17.19
N LYS A 333 22.85 -23.77 -17.80
CA LYS A 333 23.57 -22.62 -18.33
C LYS A 333 23.78 -21.49 -17.33
N ARG A 334 23.34 -21.68 -16.10
CA ARG A 334 23.44 -20.66 -15.05
C ARG A 334 24.90 -20.27 -14.78
N GLY A 335 25.25 -18.99 -14.94
CA GLY A 335 26.61 -18.46 -14.86
C GLY A 335 27.46 -18.74 -16.11
N SER A 336 26.84 -19.10 -17.25
CA SER A 336 27.50 -19.30 -18.53
C SER A 336 27.83 -17.95 -19.17
N THR A 337 28.92 -17.93 -19.95
CA THR A 337 29.31 -16.83 -20.85
C THR A 337 28.83 -17.04 -22.28
N GLU A 338 28.04 -18.07 -22.55
CA GLU A 338 27.57 -18.43 -23.90
C GLU A 338 26.15 -17.97 -24.17
N ILE A 339 25.24 -18.21 -23.19
CA ILE A 339 23.82 -17.89 -23.27
C ILE A 339 23.45 -17.06 -22.03
N TYR A 340 22.93 -15.86 -22.24
CA TYR A 340 22.64 -14.93 -21.16
C TYR A 340 21.32 -15.31 -20.45
N GLY A 341 21.39 -15.30 -19.15
CA GLY A 341 20.19 -15.41 -18.31
C GLY A 341 20.42 -14.86 -16.91
N GLU A 342 19.39 -14.27 -16.35
CA GLU A 342 19.37 -13.79 -14.97
C GLU A 342 18.58 -14.78 -14.13
N SER A 343 19.23 -15.42 -13.18
CA SER A 343 18.64 -16.45 -12.32
C SER A 343 18.80 -16.08 -10.87
N ILE A 344 17.68 -16.00 -10.13
CA ILE A 344 17.62 -15.48 -8.77
C ILE A 344 16.94 -16.50 -7.86
N TYR A 345 17.67 -17.03 -6.87
CA TYR A 345 17.15 -17.86 -5.81
C TYR A 345 17.06 -17.06 -4.53
N THR A 346 15.84 -16.96 -3.98
CA THR A 346 15.57 -16.23 -2.73
C THR A 346 15.03 -17.18 -1.67
N LYS A 347 15.63 -17.11 -0.48
CA LYS A 347 15.11 -17.75 0.74
C LYS A 347 14.94 -16.69 1.81
N ARG A 348 13.74 -16.63 2.37
CA ARG A 348 13.45 -15.64 3.42
C ARG A 348 12.59 -16.23 4.51
N TRP A 349 12.94 -15.93 5.76
CA TRP A 349 12.12 -16.21 6.92
C TRP A 349 11.87 -14.94 7.71
N GLU A 350 10.72 -14.87 8.36
CA GLU A 350 10.29 -13.75 9.20
C GLU A 350 9.60 -14.29 10.44
N LEU A 351 9.88 -13.65 11.58
CA LEU A 351 9.20 -13.86 12.85
C LEU A 351 8.89 -12.50 13.45
N PHE A 352 7.66 -12.26 13.85
CA PHE A 352 7.29 -11.00 14.49
C PHE A 352 6.11 -11.17 15.44
N GLY A 353 5.96 -10.23 16.36
CA GLY A 353 4.88 -10.32 17.33
C GLY A 353 4.68 -9.05 18.15
N THR A 354 3.55 -9.04 18.83
CA THR A 354 3.10 -7.95 19.70
C THR A 354 2.67 -8.55 21.04
N TYR A 355 3.13 -7.99 22.13
CA TYR A 355 2.79 -8.38 23.48
C TYR A 355 2.46 -7.15 24.34
N GLN A 356 1.22 -7.01 24.79
CA GLN A 356 0.87 -6.00 25.79
C GLN A 356 1.24 -6.50 27.17
N LEU A 357 2.02 -5.71 27.93
CA LEU A 357 2.46 -6.10 29.28
C LEU A 357 1.27 -6.21 30.24
N PRO A 358 1.32 -7.11 31.23
CA PRO A 358 0.26 -7.32 32.22
C PRO A 358 0.28 -6.25 33.34
N MET A 359 0.28 -4.98 32.95
CA MET A 359 0.32 -3.82 33.84
C MET A 359 -0.95 -2.98 33.66
N ASP A 360 -1.27 -2.09 34.62
CA ASP A 360 -2.40 -1.18 34.53
C ASP A 360 -2.19 -0.13 33.44
N GLU A 361 -0.97 0.38 33.36
CA GLU A 361 -0.56 1.26 32.27
C GLU A 361 -0.37 0.46 30.97
N LYS A 362 -0.73 1.06 29.83
CA LYS A 362 -0.66 0.39 28.54
C LYS A 362 0.75 0.44 27.96
N PHE A 363 1.53 -0.63 28.22
CA PHE A 363 2.81 -0.89 27.57
C PHE A 363 2.65 -1.98 26.52
N ILE A 364 3.18 -1.72 25.32
CA ILE A 364 3.18 -2.68 24.22
C ILE A 364 4.64 -2.95 23.82
N PHE A 365 5.03 -4.20 23.88
CA PHE A 365 6.28 -4.70 23.35
C PHE A 365 6.04 -5.31 21.98
N GLN A 366 6.83 -4.88 21.00
CA GLN A 366 6.81 -5.37 19.62
C GLN A 366 8.19 -5.85 19.25
N PHE A 367 8.27 -6.95 18.51
CA PHE A 367 9.54 -7.49 18.07
C PHE A 367 9.42 -8.08 16.67
N SER A 368 10.51 -8.05 15.92
CA SER A 368 10.64 -8.81 14.67
C SER A 368 12.08 -9.26 14.46
N ALA A 369 12.21 -10.38 13.76
CA ALA A 369 13.48 -10.88 13.25
C ALA A 369 13.23 -11.46 11.85
N ASN A 370 14.14 -11.21 10.93
CA ASN A 370 14.06 -11.79 9.59
C ASN A 370 15.46 -12.08 9.05
N GLY A 371 15.53 -13.10 8.20
CA GLY A 371 16.72 -13.42 7.43
C GLY A 371 16.37 -13.54 5.96
N HIS A 372 17.20 -12.98 5.11
CA HIS A 372 17.09 -13.02 3.66
C HIS A 372 18.41 -13.49 3.07
N HIS A 373 18.36 -14.53 2.26
CA HIS A 373 19.48 -15.02 1.47
C HIS A 373 19.09 -14.98 0.00
N GLN A 374 19.89 -14.29 -0.80
CA GLN A 374 19.75 -14.20 -2.24
C GLN A 374 21.01 -14.74 -2.91
N ASN A 375 20.84 -15.70 -3.83
CA ASN A 375 21.91 -16.19 -4.68
C ASN A 375 21.47 -16.03 -6.13
N SER A 376 22.15 -15.14 -6.84
CA SER A 376 21.78 -14.71 -8.19
C SER A 376 22.94 -14.84 -9.14
N TYR A 377 22.65 -15.08 -10.42
CA TYR A 377 23.56 -14.84 -11.51
C TYR A 377 22.91 -13.89 -12.51
N TYR A 378 23.66 -12.89 -12.93
CA TYR A 378 23.31 -11.94 -13.98
C TYR A 378 24.31 -12.20 -15.13
N GLY A 379 23.90 -13.02 -16.13
CA GLY A 379 24.87 -13.62 -17.04
C GLY A 379 25.86 -14.51 -16.29
N ASP A 380 27.14 -14.16 -16.32
CA ASP A 380 28.22 -14.81 -15.60
C ASP A 380 28.56 -14.18 -14.23
N MET A 381 27.98 -13.02 -13.93
CA MET A 381 28.22 -12.30 -12.67
C MET A 381 27.44 -12.91 -11.51
N LEU A 382 28.14 -13.45 -10.52
CA LEU A 382 27.53 -13.95 -9.28
C LEU A 382 27.21 -12.78 -8.32
N TYR A 383 26.01 -12.78 -7.77
CA TYR A 383 25.67 -12.01 -6.59
C TYR A 383 25.11 -12.94 -5.50
N ASP A 384 25.81 -13.03 -4.38
CA ASP A 384 25.43 -13.84 -3.23
C ASP A 384 25.39 -12.96 -1.98
N ALA A 385 24.20 -12.79 -1.39
CA ALA A 385 23.97 -11.82 -0.33
C ALA A 385 23.13 -12.39 0.80
N ASN A 386 23.51 -12.04 2.03
CA ASN A 386 22.85 -12.39 3.26
C ASN A 386 22.50 -11.15 4.07
N GLN A 387 21.25 -11.01 4.47
CA GLN A 387 20.80 -9.93 5.36
C GLN A 387 19.98 -10.51 6.52
N ASN A 388 20.34 -10.10 7.75
CA ASN A 388 19.56 -10.40 8.94
C ASN A 388 19.19 -9.10 9.65
N ILE A 389 17.91 -8.91 9.95
CA ILE A 389 17.42 -7.74 10.66
C ILE A 389 16.69 -8.20 11.92
N SER A 390 17.06 -7.64 13.07
CA SER A 390 16.36 -7.80 14.33
C SER A 390 15.86 -6.45 14.81
N PHE A 391 14.61 -6.39 15.26
CA PHE A 391 13.97 -5.17 15.73
C PHE A 391 13.20 -5.46 17.02
N ALA A 392 13.29 -4.55 17.98
CA ALA A 392 12.50 -4.56 19.20
C ALA A 392 12.06 -3.14 19.54
N GLN A 393 10.84 -2.99 20.03
CA GLN A 393 10.26 -1.71 20.41
C GLN A 393 9.38 -1.86 21.64
N LEU A 394 9.52 -0.93 22.60
CA LEU A 394 8.61 -0.81 23.73
C LEU A 394 7.94 0.55 23.67
N THR A 395 6.61 0.58 23.70
CA THR A 395 5.81 1.80 23.69
C THR A 395 4.93 1.89 24.92
N TRP A 396 4.85 3.07 25.50
CA TRP A 396 3.96 3.43 26.60
C TRP A 396 2.92 4.43 26.12
N PHE A 397 1.65 4.13 26.34
CA PHE A 397 0.51 4.97 26.00
C PHE A 397 -0.11 5.54 27.27
N LYS A 398 -0.29 6.86 27.31
CA LYS A 398 -0.91 7.55 28.43
C LYS A 398 -1.88 8.61 27.95
N THR A 399 -3.12 8.57 28.45
CA THR A 399 -4.10 9.63 28.22
C THR A 399 -4.13 10.55 29.45
N LEU A 400 -3.93 11.85 29.24
CA LEU A 400 -3.98 12.90 30.26
C LEU A 400 -4.91 14.01 29.77
N GLU A 401 -6.14 14.04 30.25
CA GLU A 401 -7.16 15.00 29.82
C GLU A 401 -7.29 15.09 28.29
N ASN A 402 -6.77 16.16 27.68
CA ASN A 402 -6.80 16.42 26.25
C ASN A 402 -5.54 15.93 25.51
N HIS A 403 -4.59 15.31 26.22
CA HIS A 403 -3.34 14.79 25.65
C HIS A 403 -3.36 13.27 25.57
N GLU A 404 -3.02 12.75 24.41
CA GLU A 404 -2.73 11.32 24.19
C GLU A 404 -1.25 11.16 23.91
N LEU A 405 -0.51 10.78 24.95
CA LEU A 405 0.95 10.65 24.92
C LEU A 405 1.36 9.25 24.49
N LEU A 406 2.38 9.17 23.66
CA LEU A 406 3.08 7.95 23.30
C LEU A 406 4.58 8.18 23.45
N LEU A 407 5.20 7.43 24.34
CA LEU A 407 6.65 7.38 24.51
C LEU A 407 7.14 6.00 24.09
N GLY A 408 8.18 5.94 23.29
CA GLY A 408 8.73 4.66 22.84
C GLY A 408 10.25 4.65 22.79
N THR A 409 10.79 3.45 22.96
CA THR A 409 12.18 3.14 22.67
C THR A 409 12.25 1.98 21.70
N SER A 410 13.21 2.01 20.79
CA SER A 410 13.40 0.98 19.78
C SER A 410 14.87 0.63 19.62
N TYR A 411 15.13 -0.57 19.17
CA TYR A 411 16.46 -1.03 18.76
C TYR A 411 16.33 -1.84 17.49
N ARG A 412 17.11 -1.47 16.46
CA ARG A 412 17.26 -2.24 15.21
C ARG A 412 18.72 -2.61 15.04
N HIS A 413 18.96 -3.87 14.74
CA HIS A 413 20.26 -4.38 14.32
C HIS A 413 20.15 -4.96 12.94
N THR A 414 21.03 -4.55 12.02
CA THR A 414 21.12 -5.05 10.66
C THR A 414 22.50 -5.63 10.43
N PHE A 415 22.55 -6.90 10.08
CA PHE A 415 23.72 -7.58 9.52
C PHE A 415 23.52 -7.67 8.00
N TYR A 416 24.54 -7.31 7.25
CA TYR A 416 24.56 -7.42 5.78
C TYR A 416 25.91 -7.90 5.29
N ASP A 417 25.91 -8.86 4.37
CA ASP A 417 27.09 -9.48 3.79
C ASP A 417 26.81 -9.87 2.32
N ASP A 418 27.69 -9.50 1.41
CA ASP A 418 27.60 -9.86 0.00
C ASP A 418 29.01 -10.07 -0.60
N ASN A 419 29.07 -10.42 -1.88
CA ASN A 419 30.32 -10.56 -2.62
C ASN A 419 30.67 -9.35 -3.47
N THR A 420 30.10 -8.16 -3.17
CA THR A 420 30.36 -6.91 -3.89
C THR A 420 31.37 -6.01 -3.13
N PRO A 421 31.86 -4.92 -3.76
CA PRO A 421 32.66 -3.93 -3.06
C PRO A 421 32.01 -3.31 -1.82
N ALA A 422 30.66 -3.42 -1.65
CA ALA A 422 29.96 -2.89 -0.46
C ALA A 422 30.44 -3.52 0.85
N THR A 423 30.80 -4.80 0.82
CA THR A 423 31.29 -5.55 1.98
C THR A 423 32.77 -5.94 1.85
N ALA A 424 33.51 -5.35 0.92
CA ALA A 424 34.95 -5.54 0.79
C ALA A 424 35.73 -4.54 1.68
N ASP A 425 36.93 -4.93 2.09
CA ASP A 425 37.83 -4.01 2.76
C ASP A 425 38.35 -2.95 1.77
N ALA A 426 38.31 -1.68 2.15
CA ALA A 426 38.75 -0.57 1.30
C ALA A 426 40.24 -0.62 0.86
N LYS A 427 41.07 -1.40 1.57
CA LYS A 427 42.49 -1.55 1.26
C LYS A 427 42.84 -2.90 0.61
N ASN A 428 41.99 -3.90 0.78
CA ASN A 428 42.17 -5.24 0.24
C ASN A 428 40.80 -5.80 -0.14
N ILE A 429 40.45 -5.69 -1.42
CA ILE A 429 39.13 -6.10 -1.95
C ILE A 429 38.86 -7.61 -1.75
N ASP A 430 39.90 -8.43 -1.59
CA ASP A 430 39.73 -9.87 -1.32
C ASP A 430 39.33 -10.17 0.15
N LEU A 431 39.38 -9.18 1.00
CA LEU A 431 39.01 -9.35 2.39
C LEU A 431 37.54 -8.91 2.64
N ASN A 432 36.69 -9.88 2.89
CA ASN A 432 35.29 -9.63 3.23
C ASN A 432 35.14 -8.96 4.60
N ARG A 433 34.32 -7.89 4.67
CA ARG A 433 33.96 -7.14 5.87
C ARG A 433 32.47 -6.90 5.97
N PRO A 434 31.68 -7.86 6.47
CA PRO A 434 30.25 -7.71 6.63
C PRO A 434 29.88 -6.44 7.44
N ILE A 435 28.82 -5.79 7.00
CA ILE A 435 28.32 -4.56 7.61
C ILE A 435 27.40 -4.90 8.79
N ASN A 436 27.71 -4.33 9.96
CA ASN A 436 26.88 -4.41 11.15
C ASN A 436 26.42 -3.02 11.55
N THR A 437 25.12 -2.77 11.52
CA THR A 437 24.53 -1.49 11.89
C THR A 437 23.60 -1.64 13.08
N SER A 438 23.88 -0.88 14.14
CA SER A 438 23.02 -0.76 15.32
C SER A 438 22.33 0.60 15.31
N LEU A 439 21.02 0.60 15.56
CA LEU A 439 20.17 1.79 15.53
C LEU A 439 19.26 1.82 16.78
N PRO A 440 19.77 2.14 17.98
CA PRO A 440 18.93 2.50 19.12
C PRO A 440 18.22 3.83 18.87
N GLY A 441 16.97 3.92 19.32
CA GLY A 441 16.15 5.11 19.16
C GLY A 441 15.19 5.35 20.31
N ILE A 442 14.84 6.60 20.51
CA ILE A 442 13.78 7.04 21.42
C ILE A 442 12.86 8.00 20.68
N PHE A 443 11.56 7.88 20.89
CA PHE A 443 10.58 8.75 20.25
C PHE A 443 9.43 9.10 21.19
N PHE A 444 8.87 10.27 20.94
CA PHE A 444 7.76 10.83 21.69
C PHE A 444 6.73 11.43 20.73
N LEU A 445 5.45 11.17 21.00
CA LEU A 445 4.33 11.83 20.34
C LEU A 445 3.35 12.34 21.39
N ASP A 446 2.78 13.50 21.12
CA ASP A 446 1.66 14.07 21.84
C ASP A 446 0.54 14.45 20.86
N GLU A 447 -0.58 13.73 20.93
CA GLU A 447 -1.81 14.13 20.23
C GLU A 447 -2.64 14.99 21.18
N TYR A 448 -2.58 16.30 20.98
CA TYR A 448 -3.29 17.29 21.77
C TYR A 448 -4.62 17.66 21.13
N THR A 449 -5.73 17.39 21.81
CA THR A 449 -7.08 17.76 21.41
C THR A 449 -7.38 19.18 21.89
N LEU A 450 -7.21 20.17 21.01
CA LEU A 450 -7.48 21.59 21.28
C LEU A 450 -8.98 21.83 21.55
N ASN A 451 -9.84 21.18 20.78
CA ASN A 451 -11.29 21.12 20.92
C ASN A 451 -11.85 20.02 20.00
N ASN A 452 -13.19 19.84 19.97
CA ASN A 452 -13.86 18.80 19.18
C ASN A 452 -13.57 18.85 17.67
N GLN A 453 -13.10 19.98 17.15
CA GLN A 453 -12.80 20.18 15.73
C GLN A 453 -11.31 20.15 15.42
N ASN A 454 -10.46 20.47 16.39
CA ASN A 454 -9.04 20.75 16.17
C ASN A 454 -8.15 19.83 17.00
N LYS A 455 -7.20 19.21 16.34
CA LYS A 455 -6.16 18.39 16.96
C LYS A 455 -4.77 18.80 16.45
N LEU A 456 -3.79 18.74 17.32
CA LEU A 456 -2.39 18.95 17.02
C LEU A 456 -1.62 17.68 17.41
N LEU A 457 -0.81 17.13 16.50
CA LEU A 457 0.11 16.04 16.79
C LEU A 457 1.54 16.57 16.68
N LEU A 458 2.24 16.52 17.79
CA LEU A 458 3.66 16.83 17.89
C LEU A 458 4.45 15.54 18.04
N GLY A 459 5.49 15.36 17.25
CA GLY A 459 6.33 14.19 17.31
C GLY A 459 7.81 14.54 17.20
N MET A 460 8.63 13.80 17.91
CA MET A 460 10.08 13.86 17.80
C MET A 460 10.67 12.47 17.98
N ARG A 461 11.72 12.19 17.22
CA ARG A 461 12.49 10.96 17.33
C ARG A 461 13.98 11.27 17.27
N TYR A 462 14.73 10.58 18.07
CA TYR A 462 16.18 10.57 18.05
C TYR A 462 16.67 9.13 17.90
N ASP A 463 17.49 8.89 16.89
CA ASP A 463 18.18 7.63 16.66
C ASP A 463 19.69 7.86 16.65
N TYR A 464 20.43 6.87 17.08
CA TYR A 464 21.88 6.82 16.93
C TYR A 464 22.26 5.68 15.98
N ASN A 465 22.72 6.03 14.79
CA ASN A 465 23.23 5.04 13.82
C ASN A 465 24.72 4.81 14.07
N SER A 466 25.12 3.55 14.31
CA SER A 466 26.51 3.20 14.62
C SER A 466 27.52 3.61 13.53
N THR A 467 27.07 3.79 12.27
CA THR A 467 27.91 4.17 11.13
C THR A 467 27.87 5.66 10.83
N HIS A 468 26.70 6.30 11.03
CA HIS A 468 26.44 7.68 10.58
C HIS A 468 26.15 8.66 11.72
N GLY A 469 26.09 8.19 12.97
CA GLY A 469 25.91 9.04 14.15
C GLY A 469 24.45 9.45 14.41
N ASN A 470 24.28 10.70 14.85
CA ASN A 470 23.04 11.22 15.38
C ASN A 470 22.03 11.55 14.29
N ILE A 471 20.77 11.13 14.50
CA ILE A 471 19.64 11.37 13.61
C ILE A 471 18.50 11.96 14.44
N PHE A 472 17.98 13.11 14.02
CA PHE A 472 16.84 13.74 14.67
C PHE A 472 15.73 14.02 13.68
N THR A 473 14.51 13.52 13.94
CA THR A 473 13.35 13.61 13.04
C THR A 473 12.14 14.21 13.75
N PRO A 474 11.98 15.56 13.73
CA PRO A 474 10.80 16.23 14.23
C PRO A 474 9.63 16.13 13.25
N ARG A 475 8.40 16.21 13.79
CA ARG A 475 7.15 16.22 13.01
C ARG A 475 6.07 17.03 13.70
N VAL A 476 5.30 17.77 12.92
CA VAL A 476 4.11 18.49 13.35
C VAL A 476 2.97 18.19 12.40
N ASN A 477 1.79 17.83 12.95
CA ASN A 477 0.58 17.67 12.15
C ASN A 477 -0.54 18.46 12.83
N TYR A 478 -1.31 19.15 12.03
CA TYR A 478 -2.52 19.82 12.46
C TYR A 478 -3.71 19.26 11.69
N LYS A 479 -4.81 19.03 12.40
CA LYS A 479 -6.06 18.55 11.83
C LYS A 479 -7.20 19.44 12.26
N TRP A 480 -8.06 19.77 11.30
CA TRP A 480 -9.34 20.41 11.53
C TRP A 480 -10.48 19.60 10.90
N ASN A 481 -11.60 19.47 11.62
CA ASN A 481 -12.86 18.90 11.11
C ASN A 481 -13.97 19.94 11.22
N SER A 482 -14.86 20.01 10.22
CA SER A 482 -16.15 20.71 10.38
C SER A 482 -17.01 20.01 11.43
N ILE A 483 -17.97 20.73 12.02
CA ILE A 483 -18.88 20.21 13.05
C ILE A 483 -19.64 18.97 12.55
N ASP A 484 -20.07 18.99 11.28
CA ASP A 484 -20.77 17.90 10.61
C ASP A 484 -19.84 16.75 10.13
N LYS A 485 -18.52 16.85 10.39
CA LYS A 485 -17.46 15.91 9.96
C LYS A 485 -17.43 15.65 8.43
N GLN A 486 -18.06 16.53 7.64
CA GLN A 486 -18.05 16.45 6.18
C GLN A 486 -16.76 16.95 5.56
N ASN A 487 -16.09 17.88 6.24
CA ASN A 487 -14.84 18.47 5.77
C ASN A 487 -13.73 18.17 6.79
N THR A 488 -12.59 17.71 6.29
CA THR A 488 -11.39 17.49 7.10
C THR A 488 -10.20 18.13 6.40
N LEU A 489 -9.46 18.96 7.11
CA LEU A 489 -8.20 19.55 6.66
C LEU A 489 -7.08 19.01 7.52
N ARG A 490 -5.96 18.62 6.89
CA ARG A 490 -4.74 18.18 7.58
C ARG A 490 -3.54 18.87 6.99
N LEU A 491 -2.65 19.34 7.84
CA LEU A 491 -1.34 19.87 7.50
C LEU A 491 -0.29 19.01 8.21
N SER A 492 0.69 18.53 7.47
CA SER A 492 1.80 17.74 8.00
C SER A 492 3.12 18.35 7.55
N VAL A 493 4.05 18.53 8.47
CA VAL A 493 5.44 18.94 8.18
C VAL A 493 6.36 18.06 9.00
N GLY A 494 7.40 17.54 8.37
CA GLY A 494 8.37 16.69 9.04
C GLY A 494 9.67 16.53 8.27
N ASN A 495 10.67 16.04 8.97
CA ASN A 495 11.97 15.70 8.41
C ASN A 495 12.03 14.22 8.08
N GLY A 496 12.74 13.86 7.02
CA GLY A 496 13.04 12.50 6.60
C GLY A 496 14.55 12.28 6.53
N TYR A 497 14.95 11.03 6.78
CA TYR A 497 16.35 10.60 6.76
C TYR A 497 16.47 9.20 6.17
N ARG A 498 17.48 8.98 5.33
CA ARG A 498 17.77 7.66 4.75
C ARG A 498 19.28 7.39 4.70
N VAL A 499 19.65 6.15 5.02
CA VAL A 499 20.97 5.59 4.76
C VAL A 499 20.85 4.65 3.56
N ALA A 500 21.54 4.95 2.49
CA ALA A 500 21.52 4.13 1.28
C ALA A 500 22.47 2.93 1.40
N ASN A 501 22.04 1.81 0.82
CA ASN A 501 22.91 0.70 0.42
C ASN A 501 22.64 0.42 -1.07
N ILE A 502 23.52 0.93 -1.93
CA ILE A 502 23.33 0.94 -3.38
C ILE A 502 23.10 -0.48 -3.94
N PHE A 503 23.90 -1.47 -3.50
CA PHE A 503 23.78 -2.84 -4.01
C PHE A 503 22.52 -3.59 -3.57
N THR A 504 21.75 -3.06 -2.61
CA THR A 504 20.44 -3.61 -2.26
C THR A 504 19.29 -2.83 -2.87
N GLU A 505 19.53 -1.63 -3.37
CA GLU A 505 18.50 -0.67 -3.77
C GLU A 505 18.49 -0.41 -5.28
N ASP A 506 19.65 -0.45 -5.93
CA ASP A 506 19.76 -0.24 -7.36
C ASP A 506 20.13 -1.55 -8.06
N HIS A 507 19.16 -2.11 -8.79
CA HIS A 507 19.36 -3.37 -9.50
C HIS A 507 20.37 -3.27 -10.63
N ALA A 508 20.50 -2.11 -11.28
CA ALA A 508 21.49 -1.87 -12.32
C ALA A 508 22.92 -2.05 -11.80
N ALA A 509 23.16 -1.75 -10.51
CA ALA A 509 24.46 -1.97 -9.87
C ALA A 509 24.84 -3.46 -9.71
N LEU A 510 23.85 -4.37 -9.79
CA LEU A 510 24.05 -5.82 -9.60
C LEU A 510 24.32 -6.57 -10.90
N THR A 511 23.89 -6.05 -12.05
CA THR A 511 23.91 -6.77 -13.32
C THR A 511 25.31 -7.01 -13.86
N GLY A 512 26.33 -6.28 -13.35
CA GLY A 512 27.69 -6.34 -13.86
C GLY A 512 27.86 -5.73 -15.26
N ALA A 513 26.77 -5.24 -15.87
CA ALA A 513 26.80 -4.61 -17.18
C ALA A 513 27.63 -3.31 -17.19
N ARG A 514 27.74 -2.66 -16.02
CA ARG A 514 28.50 -1.42 -15.83
C ARG A 514 29.29 -1.46 -14.53
N GLU A 515 30.46 -0.83 -14.52
CA GLU A 515 31.27 -0.66 -13.31
C GLU A 515 30.60 0.32 -12.34
N VAL A 516 30.43 -0.09 -11.08
CA VAL A 516 29.88 0.80 -10.02
C VAL A 516 31.02 1.59 -9.40
N VAL A 517 30.93 2.92 -9.51
CA VAL A 517 31.96 3.85 -9.02
C VAL A 517 31.37 4.80 -7.96
N PHE A 518 32.05 4.94 -6.83
CA PHE A 518 31.73 5.93 -5.79
C PHE A 518 32.79 7.05 -5.82
N ILE A 519 32.38 8.28 -6.16
CA ILE A 519 33.32 9.42 -6.17
C ILE A 519 33.75 9.75 -4.75
N ASN A 520 32.82 9.74 -3.81
CA ASN A 520 33.05 10.07 -2.41
C ASN A 520 32.37 9.04 -1.49
N LYS A 521 32.73 9.06 -0.19
CA LYS A 521 31.98 8.29 0.79
C LYS A 521 30.54 8.83 0.86
N ILE A 522 29.59 8.00 0.50
CA ILE A 522 28.17 8.34 0.50
C ILE A 522 27.72 8.74 1.91
N LYS A 523 27.10 9.91 2.01
CA LYS A 523 26.49 10.44 3.23
C LYS A 523 25.01 10.15 3.27
N PRO A 524 24.41 10.00 4.47
CA PRO A 524 22.96 9.87 4.58
C PRO A 524 22.23 11.04 3.96
N GLU A 525 21.13 10.73 3.30
CA GLU A 525 20.24 11.73 2.73
C GLU A 525 19.36 12.35 3.79
N THR A 526 19.06 13.64 3.65
CA THR A 526 18.13 14.36 4.52
C THR A 526 17.11 15.14 3.70
N SER A 527 15.87 15.15 4.17
CA SER A 527 14.79 15.86 3.49
C SER A 527 13.86 16.58 4.45
N TRP A 528 13.18 17.61 3.95
CA TRP A 528 12.01 18.22 4.56
C TRP A 528 10.78 17.98 3.71
N ASN A 529 9.71 17.59 4.37
CA ASN A 529 8.44 17.23 3.71
C ASN A 529 7.31 18.09 4.26
N GLY A 530 6.47 18.60 3.36
CA GLY A 530 5.21 19.25 3.68
C GLY A 530 4.07 18.59 2.90
N ASN A 531 2.94 18.36 3.57
CA ASN A 531 1.72 17.81 2.97
C ASN A 531 0.50 18.55 3.49
N LEU A 532 -0.37 19.01 2.57
CA LEU A 532 -1.67 19.58 2.85
C LEU A 532 -2.73 18.65 2.26
N ASN A 533 -3.62 18.12 3.10
CA ASN A 533 -4.69 17.22 2.69
C ASN A 533 -6.05 17.80 3.04
N TYR A 534 -6.99 17.75 2.10
CA TYR A 534 -8.37 18.14 2.28
C TYR A 534 -9.32 17.03 1.81
N VAL A 535 -10.19 16.58 2.72
CA VAL A 535 -11.22 15.58 2.44
C VAL A 535 -12.59 16.22 2.54
N LYS A 536 -13.43 16.00 1.53
CA LYS A 536 -14.84 16.39 1.53
C LYS A 536 -15.73 15.19 1.27
N LYS A 537 -16.78 15.03 2.07
CA LYS A 537 -17.80 13.99 1.94
C LYS A 537 -19.16 14.66 1.80
N LEU A 538 -19.95 14.24 0.80
CA LEU A 538 -21.30 14.79 0.60
C LEU A 538 -22.23 13.79 -0.08
N PHE A 539 -23.52 14.02 0.05
CA PHE A 539 -24.56 13.37 -0.74
C PHE A 539 -25.16 14.35 -1.73
N ILE A 540 -25.31 13.90 -2.98
CA ILE A 540 -26.08 14.60 -4.03
C ILE A 540 -27.28 13.71 -4.31
N GLY A 541 -28.43 14.03 -3.72
CA GLY A 541 -29.54 13.08 -3.62
C GLY A 541 -29.13 11.85 -2.80
N ASP A 542 -29.28 10.65 -3.38
CA ASP A 542 -28.86 9.39 -2.77
C ASP A 542 -27.46 8.93 -3.24
N THR A 543 -26.77 9.73 -4.05
CA THR A 543 -25.43 9.45 -4.53
C THR A 543 -24.39 9.97 -3.53
N TYR A 544 -23.48 9.11 -3.09
CA TYR A 544 -22.35 9.50 -2.25
C TYR A 544 -21.19 9.99 -3.10
N LEU A 545 -20.59 11.13 -2.72
CA LEU A 545 -19.37 11.67 -3.31
C LEU A 545 -18.36 11.96 -2.20
N GLY A 546 -17.24 11.28 -2.26
CA GLY A 546 -16.03 11.54 -1.47
C GLY A 546 -14.94 12.13 -2.34
N LEU A 547 -14.35 13.22 -1.89
CA LEU A 547 -13.19 13.86 -2.51
C LEU A 547 -12.06 13.88 -1.50
N ASP A 548 -10.88 13.42 -1.90
CA ASP A 548 -9.66 13.47 -1.08
C ASP A 548 -8.54 14.06 -1.93
N SER A 549 -8.13 15.27 -1.60
CA SER A 549 -7.10 16.02 -2.32
C SER A 549 -5.89 16.29 -1.44
N SER A 550 -4.70 16.16 -2.01
CA SER A 550 -3.45 16.46 -1.32
C SER A 550 -2.52 17.29 -2.20
N ALA A 551 -1.80 18.22 -1.57
CA ALA A 551 -0.65 18.88 -2.16
C ALA A 551 0.58 18.48 -1.34
N PHE A 552 1.67 18.11 -2.01
CA PHE A 552 2.90 17.65 -1.37
C PHE A 552 4.13 18.36 -1.91
N TYR A 553 5.12 18.52 -1.03
CA TYR A 553 6.42 19.08 -1.34
C TYR A 553 7.49 18.40 -0.50
N THR A 554 8.50 17.80 -1.15
CA THR A 554 9.66 17.19 -0.53
C THR A 554 10.92 17.83 -1.07
N TYR A 555 11.80 18.30 -0.21
CA TYR A 555 13.06 18.93 -0.54
C TYR A 555 14.22 18.13 0.06
N PHE A 556 15.16 17.73 -0.77
CA PHE A 556 16.40 17.04 -0.36
C PHE A 556 17.61 17.97 -0.50
N ASN A 557 18.45 18.00 0.54
CA ASN A 557 19.70 18.75 0.50
C ASN A 557 20.84 18.00 -0.21
N ASN A 558 20.82 16.68 -0.18
CA ASN A 558 21.94 15.83 -0.57
C ASN A 558 21.48 14.46 -1.05
N LYS A 559 20.48 14.43 -1.95
CA LYS A 559 19.98 13.18 -2.55
C LYS A 559 21.14 12.43 -3.21
N ILE A 560 21.12 11.10 -3.13
CA ILE A 560 22.04 10.25 -3.89
C ILE A 560 21.42 10.04 -5.26
N ILE A 561 22.18 10.35 -6.30
CA ILE A 561 21.74 10.20 -7.69
C ILE A 561 22.75 9.33 -8.43
N PRO A 562 22.30 8.26 -9.09
CA PRO A 562 23.11 7.52 -10.04
C PRO A 562 23.25 8.35 -11.33
N ASP A 563 24.48 8.51 -11.78
CA ASP A 563 24.79 9.08 -13.10
C ASP A 563 25.00 7.91 -14.06
N TYR A 564 24.07 7.73 -14.98
CA TYR A 564 24.10 6.72 -16.03
C TYR A 564 24.61 7.28 -17.38
N GLU A 565 24.80 8.60 -17.48
CA GLU A 565 24.94 9.32 -18.74
C GLU A 565 26.40 9.76 -19.00
N THR A 566 27.17 10.08 -17.95
CA THR A 566 28.55 10.58 -18.09
C THR A 566 29.50 9.55 -18.68
N ASP A 567 29.36 8.26 -18.33
CA ASP A 567 30.18 7.17 -18.86
C ASP A 567 29.28 5.94 -19.12
N PRO A 568 29.15 5.49 -20.37
CA PRO A 568 28.25 4.38 -20.71
C PRO A 568 28.64 3.03 -20.07
N ASN A 569 29.89 2.90 -19.60
CA ASN A 569 30.39 1.68 -18.94
C ASN A 569 30.34 1.77 -17.41
N LYS A 570 29.88 2.91 -16.85
CA LYS A 570 29.87 3.15 -15.41
C LYS A 570 28.50 3.59 -14.91
N ILE A 571 28.24 3.29 -13.66
CA ILE A 571 27.21 3.92 -12.86
C ILE A 571 27.92 4.66 -11.75
N ILE A 572 27.89 5.99 -11.80
CA ILE A 572 28.64 6.84 -10.88
C ILE A 572 27.71 7.33 -9.78
N TYR A 573 27.97 6.97 -8.53
CA TYR A 573 27.19 7.39 -7.37
C TYR A 573 27.89 8.49 -6.58
N ASN A 574 27.15 9.54 -6.28
CA ASN A 574 27.58 10.61 -5.39
C ASN A 574 26.35 11.22 -4.67
N ASN A 575 26.57 11.89 -3.55
CA ASN A 575 25.58 12.79 -3.02
C ASN A 575 25.56 14.07 -3.88
N LEU A 576 24.39 14.50 -4.28
CA LEU A 576 24.15 15.69 -5.08
C LEU A 576 24.76 16.95 -4.44
N GLU A 577 25.56 17.67 -5.18
CA GLU A 577 26.07 19.00 -4.80
C GLU A 577 25.08 20.10 -5.23
N GLY A 578 23.87 20.01 -4.69
CA GLY A 578 22.74 20.85 -5.04
C GLY A 578 21.52 20.50 -4.22
N PHE A 579 20.36 20.36 -4.88
CA PHE A 579 19.14 19.94 -4.21
C PHE A 579 18.23 19.17 -5.16
N ALA A 580 17.37 18.32 -4.58
CA ALA A 580 16.31 17.65 -5.34
C ALA A 580 14.94 17.97 -4.75
N VAL A 581 13.91 17.98 -5.60
CA VAL A 581 12.55 18.33 -5.23
C VAL A 581 11.57 17.32 -5.84
N SER A 582 10.64 16.82 -5.00
CA SER A 582 9.40 16.20 -5.46
C SER A 582 8.23 17.05 -4.99
N LYS A 583 7.38 17.51 -5.90
CA LYS A 583 6.19 18.31 -5.57
C LYS A 583 5.04 17.96 -6.48
N GLY A 584 3.82 18.11 -5.98
CA GLY A 584 2.64 17.82 -6.79
C GLY A 584 1.33 17.97 -6.06
N VAL A 585 0.28 17.64 -6.79
CA VAL A 585 -1.10 17.61 -6.30
C VAL A 585 -1.75 16.30 -6.71
N SER A 586 -2.54 15.71 -5.81
CA SER A 586 -3.33 14.52 -6.08
C SER A 586 -4.79 14.73 -5.70
N LEU A 587 -5.69 14.07 -6.42
CA LEU A 587 -7.11 14.05 -6.16
C LEU A 587 -7.61 12.61 -6.29
N ASN A 588 -8.28 12.11 -5.26
CA ASN A 588 -9.03 10.86 -5.30
C ASN A 588 -10.54 11.16 -5.22
N ILE A 589 -11.31 10.45 -6.01
CA ILE A 589 -12.77 10.55 -6.13
C ILE A 589 -13.37 9.19 -5.81
N ASP A 590 -14.29 9.15 -4.84
CA ASP A 590 -15.11 7.98 -4.50
C ASP A 590 -16.57 8.32 -4.75
N LEU A 591 -17.15 7.76 -5.83
CA LEU A 591 -18.50 8.06 -6.27
C LEU A 591 -19.32 6.77 -6.26
N ILE A 592 -20.40 6.75 -5.45
CA ILE A 592 -21.24 5.58 -5.26
C ILE A 592 -22.69 5.93 -5.52
N PHE A 593 -23.25 5.32 -6.56
CA PHE A 593 -24.62 5.49 -6.95
C PHE A 593 -25.55 4.43 -6.31
N PRO A 594 -26.81 4.75 -6.02
CA PRO A 594 -27.76 3.81 -5.42
C PRO A 594 -28.09 2.62 -6.32
N ASN A 595 -27.93 2.74 -7.65
CA ASN A 595 -28.16 1.68 -8.62
C ASN A 595 -27.07 0.59 -8.67
N GLY A 596 -26.01 0.72 -7.84
CA GLY A 596 -24.90 -0.27 -7.77
C GLY A 596 -23.67 0.09 -8.59
N LEU A 597 -23.67 1.25 -9.28
CA LEU A 597 -22.48 1.79 -9.95
C LEU A 597 -21.55 2.42 -8.92
N LYS A 598 -20.26 2.12 -9.00
CA LYS A 598 -19.20 2.67 -8.18
C LYS A 598 -18.03 3.12 -9.04
N LEU A 599 -17.45 4.27 -8.73
CA LEU A 599 -16.23 4.76 -9.35
C LEU A 599 -15.26 5.19 -8.26
N LEU A 600 -14.11 4.53 -8.21
CA LEU A 600 -12.91 5.04 -7.54
C LEU A 600 -11.98 5.53 -8.63
N ALA A 601 -11.64 6.80 -8.62
CA ALA A 601 -10.72 7.38 -9.58
C ALA A 601 -9.71 8.28 -8.86
N GLY A 602 -8.50 8.35 -9.39
CA GLY A 602 -7.45 9.19 -8.86
C GLY A 602 -6.63 9.81 -9.98
N VAL A 603 -6.15 11.01 -9.75
CA VAL A 603 -5.18 11.70 -10.61
C VAL A 603 -4.12 12.35 -9.77
N THR A 604 -2.86 12.24 -10.19
CA THR A 604 -1.72 12.91 -9.56
C THR A 604 -0.92 13.63 -10.63
N ALA A 605 -0.72 14.93 -10.44
CA ALA A 605 0.20 15.73 -11.23
C ALA A 605 1.41 16.07 -10.36
N MET A 606 2.62 15.81 -10.87
CA MET A 606 3.86 15.99 -10.11
C MET A 606 5.02 16.46 -10.96
N ASP A 607 6.01 17.02 -10.30
CA ASP A 607 7.24 17.53 -10.89
C ASP A 607 8.40 17.14 -9.98
N VAL A 608 9.23 16.18 -10.44
CA VAL A 608 10.36 15.63 -9.70
C VAL A 608 11.63 15.90 -10.45
N TYR A 609 12.56 16.57 -9.81
CA TYR A 609 13.80 17.03 -10.44
C TYR A 609 14.93 17.24 -9.44
N SER A 610 16.15 17.25 -9.94
CA SER A 610 17.36 17.70 -9.26
C SER A 610 17.86 19.00 -9.87
N VAL A 611 18.63 19.74 -9.09
CA VAL A 611 19.38 20.93 -9.55
C VAL A 611 20.80 20.82 -9.05
N GLU A 612 21.75 20.76 -9.97
CA GLU A 612 23.17 20.74 -9.72
C GLU A 612 23.87 21.69 -10.70
N ASN A 613 24.82 22.51 -10.24
CA ASN A 613 25.51 23.50 -11.07
C ASN A 613 24.57 24.45 -11.85
N ASN A 614 23.40 24.78 -11.30
CA ASN A 614 22.31 25.52 -11.94
C ASN A 614 21.64 24.80 -13.14
N ILE A 615 21.96 23.56 -13.39
CA ILE A 615 21.29 22.71 -14.37
C ILE A 615 20.15 21.98 -13.66
N ARG A 616 18.97 22.05 -14.26
CA ARG A 616 17.78 21.35 -13.75
C ARG A 616 17.53 20.11 -14.59
N GLU A 617 17.55 18.95 -13.95
CA GLU A 617 17.30 17.68 -14.59
C GLU A 617 16.04 17.01 -14.01
N ARG A 618 15.20 16.49 -14.91
CA ARG A 618 14.03 15.70 -14.53
C ARG A 618 14.49 14.30 -14.12
N GLN A 619 13.93 13.79 -13.01
CA GLN A 619 14.20 12.44 -12.55
C GLN A 619 13.80 11.39 -13.60
N LEU A 620 14.65 10.41 -13.81
CA LEU A 620 14.40 9.27 -14.70
C LEU A 620 13.18 8.47 -14.23
N PHE A 621 12.54 7.77 -15.15
CA PHE A 621 11.39 6.90 -14.89
C PHE A 621 10.25 7.56 -14.09
N THR A 622 10.10 8.88 -14.18
CA THR A 622 9.08 9.60 -13.41
C THR A 622 8.14 10.38 -14.33
N GLU A 623 6.86 10.06 -14.26
CA GLU A 623 5.79 10.72 -14.99
C GLU A 623 5.44 12.09 -14.39
N LYS A 624 4.94 13.02 -15.23
CA LYS A 624 4.36 14.29 -14.75
C LYS A 624 2.89 14.16 -14.34
N LEU A 625 2.19 13.21 -14.94
CA LEU A 625 0.78 12.95 -14.66
C LEU A 625 0.53 11.46 -14.67
N THR A 626 -0.16 10.99 -13.64
CA THR A 626 -0.71 9.63 -13.56
C THR A 626 -2.18 9.68 -13.20
N ALA A 627 -2.95 8.74 -13.72
CA ALA A 627 -4.34 8.54 -13.33
C ALA A 627 -4.61 7.05 -13.12
N THR A 628 -5.53 6.75 -12.21
CA THR A 628 -6.03 5.39 -11.95
C THR A 628 -7.54 5.40 -11.84
N TRP A 629 -8.19 4.30 -12.20
CA TRP A 629 -9.63 4.14 -12.02
C TRP A 629 -10.01 2.69 -11.75
N ASN A 630 -11.11 2.56 -11.03
CA ASN A 630 -11.84 1.31 -10.80
C ASN A 630 -13.34 1.63 -10.92
N LEU A 631 -13.94 1.24 -12.02
CA LEU A 631 -15.36 1.37 -12.30
C LEU A 631 -16.04 0.01 -12.13
N GLY A 632 -16.88 -0.11 -11.11
CA GLY A 632 -17.60 -1.34 -10.78
C GLY A 632 -19.12 -1.19 -10.94
N TYR A 633 -19.78 -2.19 -11.50
CA TYR A 633 -21.24 -2.27 -11.54
C TYR A 633 -21.73 -3.62 -11.02
N THR A 634 -22.65 -3.58 -10.06
CA THR A 634 -23.19 -4.79 -9.43
C THR A 634 -24.67 -5.01 -9.83
N PHE A 635 -24.92 -6.07 -10.59
CA PHE A 635 -26.26 -6.60 -10.89
C PHE A 635 -26.73 -7.46 -9.71
N LYS A 636 -27.35 -6.83 -8.69
CA LYS A 636 -27.73 -7.50 -7.43
C LYS A 636 -28.58 -8.74 -7.62
N ASN A 637 -29.60 -8.67 -8.52
CA ASN A 637 -30.53 -9.79 -8.77
C ASN A 637 -29.85 -10.99 -9.46
N LEU A 638 -28.77 -10.74 -10.20
CA LEU A 638 -28.03 -11.76 -10.91
C LEU A 638 -26.80 -12.26 -10.14
N GLY A 639 -26.40 -11.57 -9.06
CA GLY A 639 -25.16 -11.85 -8.37
C GLY A 639 -23.94 -11.69 -9.28
N ILE A 640 -23.99 -10.76 -10.24
CA ILE A 640 -22.89 -10.48 -11.17
C ILE A 640 -22.30 -9.13 -10.84
N ASN A 641 -20.97 -9.05 -10.78
CA ASN A 641 -20.21 -7.82 -10.69
C ASN A 641 -19.32 -7.69 -11.92
N ILE A 642 -19.24 -6.48 -12.49
CA ILE A 642 -18.33 -6.13 -13.58
C ILE A 642 -17.42 -5.04 -13.05
N ASP A 643 -16.10 -5.25 -13.14
CA ASP A 643 -15.08 -4.30 -12.73
C ASP A 643 -14.20 -3.96 -13.93
N TYR A 644 -14.07 -2.67 -14.23
CA TYR A 644 -13.16 -2.13 -15.21
C TYR A 644 -12.12 -1.27 -14.50
N THR A 645 -10.87 -1.70 -14.53
CA THR A 645 -9.75 -1.03 -13.86
C THR A 645 -8.72 -0.57 -14.87
N GLY A 646 -7.99 0.47 -14.52
CA GLY A 646 -6.89 0.92 -15.36
C GLY A 646 -6.05 2.01 -14.75
N ASN A 647 -4.95 2.29 -15.45
CA ASN A 647 -4.04 3.37 -15.16
C ASN A 647 -3.63 4.09 -16.45
N LEU A 648 -3.13 5.31 -16.32
CA LEU A 648 -2.60 6.13 -17.40
C LEU A 648 -1.36 6.85 -16.90
N TYR A 649 -0.31 6.85 -17.70
CA TYR A 649 0.95 7.53 -17.41
C TYR A 649 1.36 8.46 -18.55
N SER A 650 1.79 9.67 -18.19
CA SER A 650 2.40 10.60 -19.14
C SER A 650 3.84 10.24 -19.44
N PRO A 651 4.48 10.83 -20.48
CA PRO A 651 5.87 10.58 -20.82
C PRO A 651 6.85 10.72 -19.65
N MET A 652 7.73 9.73 -19.50
CA MET A 652 8.82 9.67 -18.53
C MET A 652 10.15 9.85 -19.23
N ARG A 653 11.12 10.53 -18.60
CA ARG A 653 12.49 10.55 -19.09
C ARG A 653 13.11 9.17 -18.87
N LEU A 654 13.81 8.67 -19.86
CA LEU A 654 14.43 7.34 -19.89
C LEU A 654 15.96 7.48 -19.98
N PRO A 655 16.72 6.54 -19.41
CA PRO A 655 18.17 6.57 -19.52
C PRO A 655 18.61 6.23 -20.94
N LEU A 656 19.52 7.00 -21.49
CA LEU A 656 20.19 6.71 -22.75
C LEU A 656 21.66 6.37 -22.47
N LEU A 657 22.25 5.46 -23.27
CA LEU A 657 23.64 5.04 -23.08
C LEU A 657 24.63 6.10 -23.54
N SER A 658 24.28 6.87 -24.56
CA SER A 658 25.14 7.91 -25.15
C SER A 658 24.32 8.85 -26.03
N ASP A 659 24.95 9.94 -26.52
CA ASP A 659 24.35 10.84 -27.50
C ASP A 659 24.02 10.17 -28.84
N LEU A 660 24.62 9.03 -29.13
CA LEU A 660 24.37 8.23 -30.34
C LEU A 660 23.24 7.22 -30.18
N ASP A 661 22.70 7.05 -28.98
CA ASP A 661 21.63 6.09 -28.69
C ASP A 661 20.36 6.44 -29.51
N PRO A 662 19.88 5.57 -30.40
CA PRO A 662 18.74 5.85 -31.25
C PRO A 662 17.40 5.78 -30.55
N ARG A 663 17.37 5.30 -29.28
CA ARG A 663 16.15 5.19 -28.50
C ARG A 663 15.62 6.57 -28.09
N THR A 664 14.35 6.64 -27.77
CA THR A 664 13.72 7.93 -27.40
C THR A 664 14.07 8.31 -25.95
N GLU A 665 14.40 9.58 -25.71
CA GLU A 665 14.63 10.14 -24.36
C GLU A 665 13.36 10.08 -23.49
N PHE A 666 12.18 10.09 -24.09
CA PHE A 666 10.91 10.08 -23.38
C PHE A 666 10.02 8.94 -23.83
N SER A 667 9.40 8.25 -22.87
CA SER A 667 8.37 7.26 -23.18
C SER A 667 7.14 7.91 -23.84
N PRO A 668 6.33 7.17 -24.59
CA PRO A 668 5.01 7.62 -25.01
C PRO A 668 4.05 7.74 -23.81
N TRP A 669 2.84 8.28 -24.02
CA TRP A 669 1.71 8.06 -23.14
C TRP A 669 1.31 6.59 -23.21
N TRP A 670 1.04 5.97 -22.07
CA TRP A 670 0.62 4.58 -22.05
C TRP A 670 -0.40 4.29 -20.93
N SER A 671 -1.16 3.20 -21.13
CA SER A 671 -2.25 2.82 -20.23
C SER A 671 -2.38 1.30 -20.20
N ILE A 672 -2.56 0.73 -19.03
CA ILE A 672 -2.95 -0.67 -18.85
C ILE A 672 -4.38 -0.69 -18.35
N GLN A 673 -5.24 -1.42 -19.07
CA GLN A 673 -6.67 -1.51 -18.79
C GLN A 673 -7.09 -2.96 -18.64
N ASN A 674 -7.95 -3.25 -17.67
CA ASN A 674 -8.37 -4.61 -17.35
C ASN A 674 -9.88 -4.65 -17.14
N LEU A 675 -10.49 -5.78 -17.48
CA LEU A 675 -11.91 -6.06 -17.27
C LEU A 675 -12.06 -7.38 -16.55
N GLN A 676 -12.89 -7.40 -15.51
CA GLN A 676 -13.27 -8.61 -14.81
C GLN A 676 -14.79 -8.73 -14.71
N ILE A 677 -15.31 -9.93 -14.89
CA ILE A 677 -16.69 -10.31 -14.62
C ILE A 677 -16.67 -11.37 -13.52
N THR A 678 -17.36 -11.12 -12.42
CA THR A 678 -17.46 -12.03 -11.29
C THR A 678 -18.90 -12.46 -11.11
N LYS A 679 -19.14 -13.77 -11.05
CA LYS A 679 -20.42 -14.39 -10.71
C LYS A 679 -20.35 -15.00 -9.31
N ARG A 680 -21.28 -14.58 -8.44
CA ARG A 680 -21.46 -15.13 -7.09
C ARG A 680 -22.50 -16.23 -7.08
N PHE A 681 -22.21 -17.27 -6.31
CA PHE A 681 -23.10 -18.38 -5.99
C PHE A 681 -23.22 -18.48 -4.47
N GLY A 682 -24.31 -17.91 -3.94
CA GLY A 682 -24.46 -17.73 -2.50
C GLY A 682 -23.43 -16.73 -1.92
N ASN A 683 -23.05 -16.96 -0.65
CA ASN A 683 -22.06 -16.12 0.05
C ASN A 683 -20.67 -16.78 0.09
N GLU A 684 -20.53 -17.99 -0.41
CA GLU A 684 -19.35 -18.84 -0.24
C GLU A 684 -18.49 -18.92 -1.49
N MET A 685 -19.09 -18.84 -2.69
CA MET A 685 -18.42 -19.17 -3.93
C MET A 685 -18.50 -18.05 -4.95
N GLU A 686 -17.38 -17.75 -5.59
CA GLU A 686 -17.29 -16.83 -6.72
C GLU A 686 -16.49 -17.47 -7.87
N VAL A 687 -16.96 -17.32 -9.09
CA VAL A 687 -16.19 -17.57 -10.31
C VAL A 687 -15.98 -16.26 -11.02
N TYR A 688 -14.78 -16.00 -11.47
CA TYR A 688 -14.44 -14.75 -12.15
C TYR A 688 -13.56 -15.01 -13.37
N PHE A 689 -13.75 -14.21 -14.40
CA PHE A 689 -12.96 -14.24 -15.63
C PHE A 689 -12.83 -12.84 -16.21
N GLY A 690 -11.84 -12.66 -17.08
CA GLY A 690 -11.62 -11.36 -17.69
C GLY A 690 -10.40 -11.30 -18.58
N GLY A 691 -10.01 -10.07 -18.91
CA GLY A 691 -8.83 -9.76 -19.70
C GLY A 691 -7.97 -8.72 -19.01
N LYS A 692 -6.68 -8.94 -19.04
CA LYS A 692 -5.66 -7.97 -18.60
C LYS A 692 -5.00 -7.34 -19.81
N ASN A 693 -4.59 -6.09 -19.67
CA ASN A 693 -3.96 -5.28 -20.71
C ASN A 693 -4.78 -5.33 -22.03
N LEU A 694 -6.04 -4.86 -21.94
CA LEU A 694 -7.00 -4.90 -23.06
C LEU A 694 -6.50 -4.19 -24.32
N LEU A 695 -5.63 -3.18 -24.15
CA LEU A 695 -5.02 -2.45 -25.25
C LEU A 695 -3.87 -3.21 -25.89
N ASN A 696 -3.46 -4.35 -25.34
CA ASN A 696 -2.29 -5.10 -25.74
C ASN A 696 -1.05 -4.19 -25.89
N TRP A 697 -0.86 -3.29 -24.92
CA TRP A 697 0.22 -2.33 -24.93
C TRP A 697 1.46 -2.92 -24.25
N THR A 698 2.63 -2.71 -24.86
CA THR A 698 3.94 -3.09 -24.33
C THR A 698 4.95 -1.97 -24.66
N PRO A 699 6.06 -1.82 -23.91
CA PRO A 699 7.03 -0.73 -24.10
C PRO A 699 7.71 -0.70 -25.47
N ASP A 700 7.80 -1.83 -26.16
CA ASP A 700 8.34 -1.96 -27.52
C ASP A 700 7.51 -1.26 -28.58
N LYS A 701 6.23 -1.00 -28.32
CA LYS A 701 5.34 -0.27 -29.23
C LYS A 701 5.61 1.23 -29.18
N GLY A 702 6.20 1.76 -30.26
CA GLY A 702 6.55 3.17 -30.41
C GLY A 702 7.97 3.51 -29.95
N ASN A 703 8.68 2.57 -29.38
CA ASN A 703 10.13 2.59 -29.19
C ASN A 703 10.76 1.41 -29.91
N PRO A 704 11.90 1.59 -30.58
CA PRO A 704 12.48 0.51 -31.38
C PRO A 704 12.88 -0.69 -30.52
N PHE A 705 13.19 -0.49 -29.21
CA PHE A 705 13.75 -1.56 -28.43
C PHE A 705 13.92 -1.26 -26.93
N ILE A 706 13.76 -2.27 -26.09
CA ILE A 706 13.94 -2.18 -24.63
C ILE A 706 15.39 -2.54 -24.25
N ILE A 707 15.96 -3.58 -24.86
CA ILE A 707 17.32 -4.01 -24.64
C ILE A 707 18.18 -3.52 -25.83
N ALA A 708 19.19 -2.72 -25.56
CA ALA A 708 19.97 -2.06 -26.62
C ALA A 708 20.73 -3.02 -27.52
N ARG A 709 21.23 -4.13 -26.97
CA ARG A 709 22.00 -5.15 -27.69
C ARG A 709 21.61 -6.56 -27.23
N SER A 710 20.38 -6.97 -27.52
CA SER A 710 19.88 -8.30 -27.16
C SER A 710 20.61 -9.44 -27.89
N GLU A 711 21.16 -9.20 -29.08
CA GLU A 711 21.91 -10.16 -29.85
C GLU A 711 23.36 -10.34 -29.37
N ASP A 712 23.87 -9.48 -28.50
CA ASP A 712 25.24 -9.54 -27.95
C ASP A 712 25.24 -9.17 -26.45
N PRO A 713 24.54 -9.95 -25.59
CA PRO A 713 24.35 -9.62 -24.18
C PRO A 713 25.61 -9.71 -23.32
N PHE A 714 26.73 -10.22 -23.88
CA PHE A 714 28.02 -10.24 -23.22
C PHE A 714 29.01 -9.25 -23.86
N ASP A 715 28.58 -8.37 -24.75
CA ASP A 715 29.38 -7.36 -25.45
C ASP A 715 30.62 -7.94 -26.19
N LYS A 716 30.54 -9.19 -26.66
CA LYS A 716 31.65 -9.91 -27.32
C LYS A 716 32.08 -9.26 -28.64
N ASN A 717 31.13 -8.61 -29.32
CA ASN A 717 31.34 -7.96 -30.60
C ASN A 717 31.43 -6.43 -30.49
N VAL A 718 31.51 -5.92 -29.25
CA VAL A 718 31.72 -4.49 -29.00
C VAL A 718 33.19 -4.15 -29.05
N THR A 719 33.55 -3.10 -29.79
CA THR A 719 34.92 -2.56 -29.82
C THR A 719 35.02 -1.42 -28.81
N PHE A 720 35.96 -1.52 -27.88
CA PHE A 720 36.20 -0.50 -26.86
C PHE A 720 37.45 0.31 -27.19
N ASP A 721 37.49 1.58 -26.83
CA ASP A 721 38.67 2.44 -26.86
C ASP A 721 39.62 2.13 -25.68
N ASN A 722 40.73 2.86 -25.60
CA ASN A 722 41.69 2.70 -24.51
C ASN A 722 41.18 3.12 -23.13
N ASN A 723 40.04 3.83 -23.09
CA ASN A 723 39.38 4.27 -21.87
C ASN A 723 38.22 3.34 -21.49
N GLY A 724 37.95 2.30 -22.27
CA GLY A 724 36.87 1.36 -22.08
C GLY A 724 35.50 1.86 -22.61
N GLN A 725 35.49 2.89 -23.47
CA GLN A 725 34.26 3.37 -24.09
C GLN A 725 33.94 2.61 -25.37
N ALA A 726 32.68 2.20 -25.56
CA ALA A 726 32.26 1.52 -26.77
C ALA A 726 32.37 2.45 -28.00
N LEU A 727 33.01 1.95 -29.06
CA LEU A 727 33.20 2.67 -30.31
C LEU A 727 32.08 2.37 -31.31
N ALA A 728 31.67 3.36 -32.06
CA ALA A 728 30.81 3.18 -33.21
C ALA A 728 31.59 2.42 -34.31
N THR A 729 31.04 1.30 -34.77
CA THR A 729 31.57 0.45 -35.86
C THR A 729 30.48 0.22 -36.90
N PRO A 730 30.81 -0.29 -38.12
CA PRO A 730 29.75 -0.61 -39.08
C PRO A 730 28.69 -1.62 -38.54
N ASP A 731 29.12 -2.56 -37.68
CA ASP A 731 28.23 -3.55 -37.07
C ASP A 731 27.56 -3.05 -35.80
N ASN A 732 28.04 -1.96 -35.20
CA ASN A 732 27.49 -1.29 -34.01
C ASN A 732 27.56 0.24 -34.21
N PRO A 733 26.73 0.80 -35.13
CA PRO A 733 26.88 2.21 -35.54
C PRO A 733 26.59 3.21 -34.44
N TYR A 734 25.97 2.79 -33.36
CA TYR A 734 25.62 3.62 -32.21
C TYR A 734 26.53 3.40 -30.99
N GLY A 735 27.56 2.54 -31.09
CA GLY A 735 28.47 2.26 -29.99
C GLY A 735 27.74 1.78 -28.72
N LEU A 736 26.72 0.92 -28.85
CA LEU A 736 25.94 0.45 -27.75
C LEU A 736 26.55 -0.78 -27.06
N THR A 737 26.32 -0.87 -25.74
CA THR A 737 26.53 -2.07 -24.94
C THR A 737 25.20 -2.70 -24.57
N PHE A 738 25.21 -3.92 -24.01
CA PHE A 738 23.98 -4.55 -23.52
C PHE A 738 23.37 -3.75 -22.36
N ASP A 739 22.04 -3.49 -22.41
CA ASP A 739 21.35 -2.67 -21.43
C ASP A 739 19.97 -3.26 -21.05
N PRO A 740 19.84 -3.89 -19.87
CA PRO A 740 18.58 -4.41 -19.37
C PRO A 740 17.74 -3.34 -18.63
N THR A 741 18.23 -2.08 -18.50
CA THR A 741 17.62 -1.07 -17.63
C THR A 741 16.65 -0.13 -18.35
N TYR A 742 16.64 -0.08 -19.67
CA TYR A 742 15.73 0.73 -20.46
C TYR A 742 14.31 0.14 -20.48
N VAL A 743 13.63 0.14 -19.32
CA VAL A 743 12.28 -0.41 -19.16
C VAL A 743 11.40 0.51 -18.34
N PHE A 744 10.20 0.82 -18.80
CA PHE A 744 9.29 1.77 -18.15
C PHE A 744 7.85 1.27 -17.98
N GLY A 745 7.55 0.07 -18.46
CA GLY A 745 6.25 -0.57 -18.36
C GLY A 745 6.33 -2.09 -18.50
N PRO A 746 5.22 -2.82 -18.29
CA PRO A 746 5.22 -4.27 -18.36
C PRO A 746 5.35 -4.77 -19.79
N ASN A 747 6.17 -5.79 -20.00
CA ASN A 747 6.30 -6.50 -21.30
C ASN A 747 5.15 -7.49 -21.55
N GLN A 748 4.28 -7.74 -20.59
CA GLN A 748 3.12 -8.59 -20.74
C GLN A 748 2.01 -7.92 -21.56
N GLY A 749 1.76 -8.41 -22.75
CA GLY A 749 0.64 -8.02 -23.60
C GLY A 749 -0.73 -8.50 -23.06
N PHE A 750 -1.71 -8.50 -23.95
CA PHE A 750 -3.06 -8.97 -23.62
C PHE A 750 -3.04 -10.43 -23.14
N ARG A 751 -3.78 -10.70 -22.04
CA ARG A 751 -4.02 -12.06 -21.57
C ARG A 751 -5.38 -12.20 -20.90
N MET A 752 -6.04 -13.32 -21.19
CA MET A 752 -7.28 -13.72 -20.50
C MET A 752 -6.90 -14.40 -19.19
N PHE A 753 -7.81 -14.35 -18.21
CA PHE A 753 -7.69 -15.08 -16.96
C PHE A 753 -9.04 -15.68 -16.54
N LEU A 754 -8.96 -16.77 -15.78
CA LEU A 754 -10.09 -17.44 -15.14
C LEU A 754 -9.69 -17.76 -13.70
N GLY A 755 -10.60 -17.55 -12.76
CA GLY A 755 -10.36 -17.86 -11.36
C GLY A 755 -11.60 -18.26 -10.58
N PHE A 756 -11.34 -18.80 -9.40
CA PHE A 756 -12.34 -19.35 -8.49
C PHE A 756 -12.00 -18.95 -7.07
N ARG A 757 -12.99 -18.45 -6.33
CA ARG A 757 -12.90 -18.15 -4.90
C ARG A 757 -13.92 -18.97 -4.14
N TYR A 758 -13.50 -19.51 -3.01
CA TYR A 758 -14.37 -20.24 -2.09
C TYR A 758 -14.02 -19.91 -0.66
N GLN A 759 -15.03 -19.77 0.21
CA GLN A 759 -14.85 -19.54 1.63
C GLN A 759 -15.91 -20.27 2.46
N ILE A 760 -15.50 -20.80 3.62
CA ILE A 760 -16.38 -21.35 4.65
C ILE A 760 -16.31 -20.38 5.84
N LEU A 761 -17.43 -19.74 6.18
CA LEU A 761 -17.55 -18.77 7.26
C LEU A 761 -17.43 -19.40 8.66
#